data_33b15a4258c380f62b1262675e5e0c0c
#
_entry.id   33b15a4258c380f62b1262675e5e0c0c
#
_cell.length_a   1.000
_cell.length_b   1.000
_cell.length_c   1.000
_cell.angle_alpha   90.00
_cell.angle_beta   90.00
_cell.angle_gamma   90.00
#
_symmetry.space_group_name_H-M   'P 1'
#
loop_
_entity.id
_entity.type
_entity.pdbx_description
1 polymer ?
#
loop_
_entity_poly.entity_id
_entity_poly.type
_entity_poly.pdbx_seq_one_letter_code
_entity_poly.pdbx_strand_id
1 'polypeptide(L)'
;MIRRDRLAIAAVVGLTAALAATAQESKLRYPETKKVDHTDDYHGTKVPDPYRWLEDDVRKNKDVAGWVAEENKVTEAYLESIPQRDAIKKRITELWNYERYSAPFEEGGQYFFSKNDGLQNQSVLYVQPALDAEPRMLLDPNKWSKDGTVALAGREVSEDAKLMAYGVAEAGSDWNTWKVLDVGTGKPLDDELKWVKFSGASWTHDGTGFYYSRFPEPEKDAAFQSLNLNQKLYYHKLGTPQAEDRLTYTPGDPKWGVNGGVTDDGKYLLISISDGTTSRKNRVAYQDLTDADAKPVDLIDNFDNKFFFVGNDGPVFYFRTEADAPKGRLIAIDTRKPDPKGWKTIIPETKDTLEGVNLVGDLFICEYLQDAKTAVKVHAMDGKHVRDVPLPGIGTASGFGGDRKDKETFYSFSSFATPPSIYRYDVATGESKLLRQAKVKFEPSEYEVKQVFVTSKDGTKVPMFVTHKKGVKLDGNNPTLLYGYGGFNISLTPGFSVSRLAWMEMGGVFAVANLRGGGEYGHKWHRAGTKLDKQNVFDDFIASAEYLIKEKYTKPEKLAIQGGSNGGLLVGAVMTQRPELFGACLPAVGVMDMLRFQKFTAGRYWVDDYGSSDNKAEFEALYKYSPYHNLKPGTKYPATLVTTADTDDRVVPGHSFKFIAMLQYCQAGDHPVLARIETKAGHGAGKPTTKLIEEVADQWAFLVKSLEFKPELGK
;
A
#
# COMPACT_ATOMS: atom_id res chain seq x y z
N MET A 1 62.73 -31.73 79.48
CA MET A 1 63.66 -31.22 78.44
C MET A 1 62.91 -31.10 77.16
N ILE A 2 62.80 -29.94 76.67
CA ILE A 2 61.83 -29.38 75.75
C ILE A 2 62.32 -29.57 74.32
N ARG A 3 61.47 -29.97 73.39
CA ARG A 3 61.60 -29.60 71.97
C ARG A 3 60.28 -29.15 71.38
N ARG A 4 60.27 -27.93 70.87
CA ARG A 4 59.21 -27.30 70.09
C ARG A 4 59.32 -27.75 68.66
N ASP A 5 58.26 -28.23 68.10
CA ASP A 5 58.08 -28.35 66.60
C ASP A 5 57.02 -27.37 66.12
N ARG A 6 57.48 -26.52 65.26
CA ARG A 6 56.61 -25.52 64.53
C ARG A 6 55.94 -26.20 63.31
N LEU A 7 54.64 -26.22 63.31
CA LEU A 7 53.90 -26.51 62.09
C LEU A 7 53.74 -25.24 61.24
N ALA A 8 54.23 -25.30 60.02
CA ALA A 8 54.00 -24.28 59.01
C ALA A 8 52.71 -24.60 58.26
N ILE A 9 51.72 -23.68 58.31
CA ILE A 9 50.49 -23.72 57.50
C ILE A 9 50.83 -23.00 56.20
N ALA A 10 50.82 -23.77 55.05
CA ALA A 10 50.88 -23.24 53.71
C ALA A 10 49.48 -22.87 53.23
N ALA A 11 49.19 -21.57 53.09
CA ALA A 11 47.98 -21.08 52.49
C ALA A 11 48.11 -21.19 50.97
N VAL A 12 47.32 -22.03 50.34
CA VAL A 12 47.15 -22.09 48.86
C VAL A 12 46.12 -21.07 48.50
N VAL A 13 46.53 -19.94 47.92
CA VAL A 13 45.66 -18.95 47.28
C VAL A 13 45.40 -19.42 45.85
N GLY A 14 44.23 -20.03 45.65
CA GLY A 14 43.75 -20.36 44.31
C GLY A 14 43.24 -19.12 43.58
N LEU A 15 43.98 -18.64 42.57
CA LEU A 15 43.57 -17.61 41.67
C LEU A 15 42.62 -18.26 40.61
N THR A 16 41.30 -18.15 40.79
CA THR A 16 40.35 -18.42 39.74
C THR A 16 40.28 -17.19 38.80
N ALA A 17 41.06 -17.22 37.74
CA ALA A 17 40.88 -16.32 36.60
C ALA A 17 39.61 -16.69 35.86
N ALA A 18 38.51 -15.99 36.05
CA ALA A 18 37.35 -16.07 35.20
C ALA A 18 37.71 -15.46 33.83
N LEU A 19 37.99 -16.31 32.84
CA LEU A 19 38.02 -15.94 31.45
C LEU A 19 36.60 -15.53 31.06
N ALA A 20 36.29 -14.24 31.07
CA ALA A 20 35.18 -13.69 30.32
C ALA A 20 35.56 -13.83 28.83
N ALA A 21 35.15 -14.95 28.22
CA ALA A 21 35.15 -15.07 26.78
C ALA A 21 34.10 -14.07 26.24
N THR A 22 34.54 -12.90 25.83
CA THR A 22 33.79 -12.04 24.94
C THR A 22 33.65 -12.86 23.66
N ALA A 23 32.47 -13.46 23.47
CA ALA A 23 32.12 -14.05 22.19
C ALA A 23 32.17 -12.89 21.19
N GLN A 24 33.23 -12.78 20.43
CA GLN A 24 33.32 -11.92 19.28
C GLN A 24 32.27 -12.49 18.31
N GLU A 25 31.13 -11.78 18.14
CA GLU A 25 30.13 -12.18 17.16
C GLU A 25 30.86 -12.34 15.83
N SER A 26 30.89 -13.55 15.30
CA SER A 26 31.52 -13.82 14.01
C SER A 26 30.80 -13.00 12.95
N LYS A 27 31.57 -12.26 12.15
CA LYS A 27 31.02 -11.47 11.03
C LYS A 27 30.10 -12.36 10.20
N LEU A 28 28.90 -11.89 9.90
CA LEU A 28 27.93 -12.62 9.06
C LEU A 28 28.59 -12.96 7.73
N ARG A 29 28.45 -14.19 7.31
CA ARG A 29 28.88 -14.66 5.99
C ARG A 29 27.68 -14.73 5.07
N TYR A 30 27.70 -13.93 4.02
CA TYR A 30 26.69 -13.93 2.97
C TYR A 30 27.07 -14.92 1.86
N PRO A 31 26.08 -15.40 1.09
CA PRO A 31 26.35 -16.15 -0.14
C PRO A 31 27.23 -15.32 -1.08
N GLU A 32 28.19 -15.95 -1.72
CA GLU A 32 28.97 -15.27 -2.75
C GLU A 32 28.10 -15.05 -3.98
N THR A 33 27.68 -13.79 -4.23
CA THR A 33 26.85 -13.44 -5.37
C THR A 33 27.70 -13.25 -6.63
N LYS A 34 27.49 -14.11 -7.63
CA LYS A 34 28.14 -14.07 -8.92
C LYS A 34 27.98 -12.70 -9.59
N LYS A 35 29.08 -12.14 -10.09
CA LYS A 35 29.07 -10.95 -10.94
C LYS A 35 29.20 -11.33 -12.42
N VAL A 36 28.41 -10.65 -13.26
CA VAL A 36 28.50 -10.77 -14.71
C VAL A 36 29.06 -9.48 -15.32
N ASP A 37 29.76 -9.60 -16.46
CA ASP A 37 30.23 -8.44 -17.21
C ASP A 37 29.11 -7.94 -18.13
N HIS A 38 28.21 -7.13 -17.51
CA HIS A 38 27.09 -6.49 -18.20
C HIS A 38 27.13 -4.99 -17.99
N THR A 39 27.01 -4.24 -19.07
CA THR A 39 27.03 -2.77 -19.08
C THR A 39 25.97 -2.24 -20.03
N ASP A 40 25.04 -1.44 -19.53
CA ASP A 40 24.09 -0.70 -20.36
C ASP A 40 24.68 0.64 -20.83
N ASP A 41 24.18 1.11 -21.97
CA ASP A 41 24.48 2.46 -22.47
C ASP A 41 23.23 3.32 -22.38
N TYR A 42 23.30 4.36 -21.57
CA TYR A 42 22.25 5.37 -21.46
C TYR A 42 22.77 6.71 -21.98
N HIS A 43 22.38 7.07 -23.20
CA HIS A 43 22.75 8.36 -23.81
C HIS A 43 24.29 8.62 -23.86
N GLY A 44 25.07 7.56 -24.07
CA GLY A 44 26.55 7.60 -24.09
C GLY A 44 27.18 7.39 -22.70
N THR A 45 26.40 7.25 -21.63
CA THR A 45 26.89 6.92 -20.28
C THR A 45 26.87 5.40 -20.10
N LYS A 46 28.04 4.80 -19.86
CA LYS A 46 28.16 3.37 -19.57
C LYS A 46 27.83 3.10 -18.09
N VAL A 47 26.84 2.27 -17.84
CA VAL A 47 26.38 1.92 -16.49
C VAL A 47 26.54 0.41 -16.29
N PRO A 48 27.48 -0.03 -15.43
CA PRO A 48 27.66 -1.44 -15.11
C PRO A 48 26.47 -2.00 -14.34
N ASP A 49 26.06 -3.23 -14.66
CA ASP A 49 25.04 -3.98 -13.93
C ASP A 49 25.52 -5.42 -13.65
N PRO A 50 26.42 -5.59 -12.68
CA PRO A 50 27.06 -6.87 -12.43
C PRO A 50 26.10 -7.94 -11.88
N TYR A 51 24.91 -7.57 -11.45
CA TYR A 51 23.90 -8.48 -10.91
C TYR A 51 22.66 -8.60 -11.81
N ARG A 52 22.77 -8.27 -13.10
CA ARG A 52 21.70 -8.36 -14.10
C ARG A 52 20.99 -9.71 -14.09
N TRP A 53 21.67 -10.81 -13.86
CA TRP A 53 21.09 -12.15 -13.85
C TRP A 53 20.06 -12.38 -12.74
N LEU A 54 20.07 -11.56 -11.66
CA LEU A 54 19.08 -11.60 -10.61
C LEU A 54 17.72 -10.98 -11.01
N GLU A 55 17.60 -10.44 -12.23
CA GLU A 55 16.31 -10.01 -12.79
C GLU A 55 15.48 -11.19 -13.31
N ASP A 56 16.08 -12.35 -13.51
CA ASP A 56 15.37 -13.53 -13.99
C ASP A 56 14.34 -14.03 -12.99
N ASP A 57 13.26 -14.63 -13.52
CA ASP A 57 12.17 -15.16 -12.72
C ASP A 57 12.66 -16.29 -11.80
N VAL A 58 12.62 -16.04 -10.50
CA VAL A 58 13.05 -16.97 -9.44
C VAL A 58 12.36 -18.36 -9.51
N ARG A 59 11.14 -18.43 -10.06
CA ARG A 59 10.40 -19.68 -10.21
C ARG A 59 10.88 -20.55 -11.37
N LYS A 60 11.72 -20.00 -12.24
CA LYS A 60 12.20 -20.64 -13.48
C LYS A 60 13.72 -20.77 -13.52
N ASN A 61 14.42 -19.74 -13.06
CA ASN A 61 15.89 -19.75 -13.02
C ASN A 61 16.38 -20.37 -11.72
N LYS A 62 17.00 -21.55 -11.84
CA LYS A 62 17.52 -22.33 -10.70
C LYS A 62 18.65 -21.63 -9.97
N ASP A 63 19.45 -20.81 -10.66
CA ASP A 63 20.54 -20.05 -10.05
C ASP A 63 19.98 -18.95 -9.15
N VAL A 64 18.95 -18.24 -9.62
CA VAL A 64 18.23 -17.23 -8.81
C VAL A 64 17.53 -17.88 -7.62
N ALA A 65 16.82 -19.00 -7.84
CA ALA A 65 16.16 -19.74 -6.77
C ALA A 65 17.16 -20.25 -5.72
N GLY A 66 18.31 -20.73 -6.14
CA GLY A 66 19.40 -21.17 -5.24
C GLY A 66 19.95 -20.01 -4.41
N TRP A 67 20.20 -18.85 -5.04
CA TRP A 67 20.66 -17.65 -4.36
C TRP A 67 19.64 -17.16 -3.31
N VAL A 68 18.34 -17.13 -3.67
CA VAL A 68 17.25 -16.78 -2.76
C VAL A 68 17.20 -17.71 -1.54
N ALA A 69 17.35 -19.01 -1.75
CA ALA A 69 17.33 -19.98 -0.66
C ALA A 69 18.51 -19.77 0.32
N GLU A 70 19.71 -19.51 -0.19
CA GLU A 70 20.89 -19.25 0.66
C GLU A 70 20.78 -17.91 1.41
N GLU A 71 20.24 -16.85 0.78
CA GLU A 71 20.01 -15.56 1.45
C GLU A 71 18.97 -15.71 2.60
N ASN A 72 17.86 -16.40 2.34
CA ASN A 72 16.85 -16.68 3.36
C ASN A 72 17.45 -17.46 4.53
N LYS A 73 18.28 -18.47 4.26
CA LYS A 73 18.94 -19.27 5.30
C LYS A 73 19.81 -18.43 6.24
N VAL A 74 20.57 -17.47 5.70
CA VAL A 74 21.36 -16.53 6.52
C VAL A 74 20.43 -15.64 7.37
N THR A 75 19.37 -15.14 6.76
CA THR A 75 18.39 -14.27 7.43
C THR A 75 17.64 -15.01 8.54
N GLU A 76 17.15 -16.23 8.28
CA GLU A 76 16.46 -17.07 9.25
C GLU A 76 17.35 -17.37 10.46
N ALA A 77 18.59 -17.85 10.21
CA ALA A 77 19.54 -18.13 11.27
C ALA A 77 19.86 -16.90 12.15
N TYR A 78 19.96 -15.71 11.53
CA TYR A 78 20.18 -14.46 12.27
C TYR A 78 18.96 -14.10 13.11
N LEU A 79 17.75 -14.13 12.55
CA LEU A 79 16.52 -13.75 13.24
C LEU A 79 16.18 -14.75 14.38
N GLU A 80 16.39 -16.05 14.17
CA GLU A 80 16.22 -17.09 15.19
C GLU A 80 17.21 -16.93 16.36
N SER A 81 18.38 -16.33 16.11
CA SER A 81 19.35 -16.03 17.18
C SER A 81 18.92 -14.92 18.13
N ILE A 82 17.82 -14.18 17.83
CA ILE A 82 17.36 -13.04 18.63
C ILE A 82 16.42 -13.56 19.75
N PRO A 83 16.84 -13.48 21.02
CA PRO A 83 16.08 -14.11 22.11
C PRO A 83 14.67 -13.57 22.32
N GLN A 84 14.41 -12.33 21.90
CA GLN A 84 13.11 -11.65 22.08
C GLN A 84 12.09 -12.00 20.98
N ARG A 85 12.51 -12.61 19.86
CA ARG A 85 11.68 -12.83 18.68
C ARG A 85 10.39 -13.58 18.99
N ASP A 86 10.45 -14.68 19.70
CA ASP A 86 9.27 -15.49 20.01
C ASP A 86 8.29 -14.78 20.94
N ALA A 87 8.81 -14.04 21.93
CA ALA A 87 7.97 -13.23 22.82
C ALA A 87 7.28 -12.09 22.06
N ILE A 88 7.98 -11.45 21.13
CA ILE A 88 7.42 -10.41 20.24
C ILE A 88 6.34 -11.04 19.35
N LYS A 89 6.62 -12.17 18.71
CA LYS A 89 5.64 -12.89 17.86
C LYS A 89 4.38 -13.27 18.64
N LYS A 90 4.55 -13.79 19.85
CA LYS A 90 3.43 -14.11 20.74
C LYS A 90 2.59 -12.86 21.03
N ARG A 91 3.20 -11.74 21.42
CA ARG A 91 2.46 -10.51 21.73
C ARG A 91 1.75 -9.95 20.50
N ILE A 92 2.38 -9.92 19.34
CA ILE A 92 1.76 -9.52 18.08
C ILE A 92 0.56 -10.40 17.78
N THR A 93 0.66 -11.74 17.95
CA THR A 93 -0.46 -12.67 17.75
C THR A 93 -1.63 -12.36 18.68
N GLU A 94 -1.37 -12.08 19.97
CA GLU A 94 -2.40 -11.68 20.93
C GLU A 94 -3.11 -10.38 20.56
N LEU A 95 -2.34 -9.38 20.10
CA LEU A 95 -2.89 -8.10 19.64
C LEU A 95 -3.63 -8.24 18.31
N TRP A 96 -3.24 -9.18 17.47
CA TRP A 96 -3.90 -9.45 16.17
C TRP A 96 -5.19 -10.23 16.33
N ASN A 97 -5.35 -10.95 17.44
CA ASN A 97 -6.48 -11.82 17.72
C ASN A 97 -7.68 -11.01 18.23
N TYR A 98 -8.33 -10.27 17.34
CA TYR A 98 -9.60 -9.59 17.58
C TYR A 98 -10.47 -9.65 16.32
N GLU A 99 -11.78 -9.61 16.50
CA GLU A 99 -12.72 -9.59 15.38
C GLU A 99 -12.57 -8.31 14.56
N ARG A 100 -12.39 -8.46 13.27
CA ARG A 100 -12.32 -7.36 12.30
C ARG A 100 -13.49 -7.44 11.33
N TYR A 101 -14.11 -6.30 11.08
CA TYR A 101 -15.23 -6.17 10.15
C TYR A 101 -14.91 -5.09 9.12
N SER A 102 -15.36 -5.29 7.86
CA SER A 102 -15.52 -4.16 6.94
C SER A 102 -16.78 -3.37 7.27
N ALA A 103 -16.84 -2.11 6.86
CA ALA A 103 -18.13 -1.43 6.76
C ALA A 103 -19.06 -2.27 5.87
N PRO A 104 -20.34 -2.44 6.23
CA PRO A 104 -21.29 -3.08 5.35
C PRO A 104 -21.61 -2.16 4.16
N PHE A 105 -22.06 -2.73 3.05
CA PHE A 105 -22.75 -2.02 1.99
C PHE A 105 -24.10 -2.71 1.73
N GLU A 106 -25.06 -1.94 1.29
CA GLU A 106 -26.40 -2.44 0.95
C GLU A 106 -26.49 -2.61 -0.56
N GLU A 107 -27.10 -3.70 -1.02
CA GLU A 107 -27.46 -3.92 -2.41
C GLU A 107 -28.69 -4.81 -2.49
N GLY A 108 -29.68 -4.41 -3.27
CA GLY A 108 -30.93 -5.18 -3.46
C GLY A 108 -31.68 -5.53 -2.17
N GLY A 109 -31.61 -4.70 -1.15
CA GLY A 109 -32.23 -4.93 0.17
C GLY A 109 -31.45 -5.87 1.06
N GLN A 110 -30.18 -6.18 0.75
CA GLN A 110 -29.32 -7.01 1.57
C GLN A 110 -28.01 -6.29 1.93
N TYR A 111 -27.46 -6.62 3.10
CA TYR A 111 -26.22 -6.07 3.59
C TYR A 111 -25.09 -7.08 3.45
N PHE A 112 -23.99 -6.65 2.84
CA PHE A 112 -22.79 -7.45 2.63
C PHE A 112 -21.63 -6.88 3.44
N PHE A 113 -20.86 -7.74 4.11
CA PHE A 113 -19.67 -7.33 4.83
C PHE A 113 -18.67 -8.48 4.97
N SER A 114 -17.42 -8.14 5.15
CA SER A 114 -16.37 -9.11 5.47
C SER A 114 -16.13 -9.15 6.99
N LYS A 115 -15.88 -10.35 7.51
CA LYS A 115 -15.47 -10.59 8.89
C LYS A 115 -14.24 -11.46 8.92
N ASN A 116 -13.32 -11.16 9.84
CA ASN A 116 -12.22 -12.03 10.23
C ASN A 116 -12.32 -12.23 11.75
N ASP A 117 -12.22 -13.45 12.23
CA ASP A 117 -12.34 -13.78 13.65
C ASP A 117 -11.12 -13.35 14.50
N GLY A 118 -10.05 -12.91 13.81
CA GLY A 118 -8.80 -12.46 14.40
C GLY A 118 -7.59 -13.14 13.79
N LEU A 119 -7.54 -14.44 13.70
CA LEU A 119 -6.39 -15.20 13.22
C LEU A 119 -6.63 -16.00 11.93
N GLN A 120 -7.84 -15.94 11.36
CA GLN A 120 -8.07 -16.47 10.02
C GLN A 120 -7.12 -15.82 9.01
N ASN A 121 -6.57 -16.63 8.09
CA ASN A 121 -5.65 -16.12 7.07
C ASN A 121 -6.31 -15.13 6.12
N GLN A 122 -7.58 -15.38 5.77
CA GLN A 122 -8.40 -14.52 4.91
C GLN A 122 -9.70 -14.14 5.61
N SER A 123 -10.25 -12.98 5.27
CA SER A 123 -11.58 -12.59 5.75
C SER A 123 -12.68 -13.36 5.02
N VAL A 124 -13.74 -13.66 5.73
CA VAL A 124 -14.92 -14.36 5.22
C VAL A 124 -15.99 -13.36 4.86
N LEU A 125 -16.66 -13.53 3.72
CA LEU A 125 -17.76 -12.67 3.26
C LEU A 125 -19.09 -13.19 3.77
N TYR A 126 -19.91 -12.28 4.30
CA TYR A 126 -21.23 -12.54 4.82
C TYR A 126 -22.28 -11.70 4.12
N VAL A 127 -23.54 -12.19 4.16
CA VAL A 127 -24.75 -11.47 3.72
C VAL A 127 -25.84 -11.61 4.77
N GLN A 128 -26.65 -10.55 4.95
CA GLN A 128 -27.78 -10.53 5.88
C GLN A 128 -28.91 -9.62 5.35
N PRO A 129 -30.19 -9.95 5.61
CA PRO A 129 -31.31 -9.17 5.09
C PRO A 129 -31.58 -7.87 5.87
N ALA A 130 -31.00 -7.70 7.06
CA ALA A 130 -31.07 -6.51 7.89
C ALA A 130 -29.84 -6.44 8.80
N LEU A 131 -29.48 -5.24 9.30
CA LEU A 131 -28.28 -5.04 10.11
C LEU A 131 -28.30 -5.79 11.46
N ASP A 132 -29.48 -6.10 11.97
CA ASP A 132 -29.71 -6.86 13.21
C ASP A 132 -30.09 -8.34 12.97
N ALA A 133 -30.17 -8.77 11.71
CA ALA A 133 -30.44 -10.16 11.37
C ALA A 133 -29.19 -11.03 11.51
N GLU A 134 -29.37 -12.34 11.68
CA GLU A 134 -28.26 -13.29 11.70
C GLU A 134 -27.58 -13.37 10.35
N PRO A 135 -26.26 -13.11 10.27
CA PRO A 135 -25.55 -13.13 9.01
C PRO A 135 -25.30 -14.55 8.51
N ARG A 136 -25.50 -14.76 7.22
CA ARG A 136 -25.16 -16.00 6.52
C ARG A 136 -23.79 -15.86 5.85
N MET A 137 -22.92 -16.84 6.06
CA MET A 137 -21.66 -16.93 5.34
C MET A 137 -21.94 -17.12 3.84
N LEU A 138 -21.38 -16.25 3.00
CA LEU A 138 -21.52 -16.31 1.55
C LEU A 138 -20.28 -16.93 0.89
N LEU A 139 -19.08 -16.49 1.28
CA LEU A 139 -17.85 -16.94 0.66
C LEU A 139 -16.71 -17.01 1.69
N ASP A 140 -16.00 -18.16 1.73
CA ASP A 140 -14.90 -18.39 2.66
C ASP A 140 -13.60 -18.72 1.91
N PRO A 141 -12.72 -17.72 1.67
CA PRO A 141 -11.46 -17.95 0.97
C PRO A 141 -10.48 -18.86 1.72
N ASN A 142 -10.66 -19.05 3.03
CA ASN A 142 -9.81 -19.96 3.81
C ASN A 142 -9.94 -21.43 3.38
N LYS A 143 -11.00 -21.76 2.64
CA LYS A 143 -11.23 -23.10 2.06
C LYS A 143 -10.58 -23.31 0.69
N TRP A 144 -10.06 -22.26 0.07
CA TRP A 144 -9.52 -22.33 -1.30
C TRP A 144 -8.10 -22.87 -1.35
N SER A 145 -7.30 -22.64 -0.30
CA SER A 145 -5.96 -23.22 -0.17
C SER A 145 -5.64 -23.54 1.28
N LYS A 146 -4.78 -24.56 1.49
CA LYS A 146 -4.36 -24.97 2.85
C LYS A 146 -3.47 -23.94 3.54
N ASP A 147 -2.67 -23.21 2.77
CA ASP A 147 -1.73 -22.19 3.24
C ASP A 147 -2.31 -20.78 3.26
N GLY A 148 -3.59 -20.60 2.86
CA GLY A 148 -4.27 -19.31 2.84
C GLY A 148 -3.76 -18.36 1.77
N THR A 149 -2.99 -18.82 0.78
CA THR A 149 -2.39 -17.97 -0.26
C THR A 149 -3.32 -17.67 -1.43
N VAL A 150 -4.52 -18.25 -1.46
CA VAL A 150 -5.58 -17.89 -2.42
C VAL A 150 -6.56 -16.96 -1.72
N ALA A 151 -6.80 -15.79 -2.31
CA ALA A 151 -7.52 -14.69 -1.69
C ALA A 151 -8.65 -14.16 -2.57
N LEU A 152 -9.67 -13.56 -1.94
CA LEU A 152 -10.69 -12.75 -2.62
C LEU A 152 -10.07 -11.39 -3.00
N ALA A 153 -10.01 -11.09 -4.30
CA ALA A 153 -9.36 -9.91 -4.84
C ALA A 153 -10.33 -8.80 -5.26
N GLY A 154 -11.61 -9.11 -5.40
CA GLY A 154 -12.66 -8.16 -5.75
C GLY A 154 -14.02 -8.82 -5.69
N ARG A 155 -15.06 -8.01 -5.61
CA ARG A 155 -16.44 -8.48 -5.65
C ARG A 155 -17.37 -7.37 -6.14
N GLU A 156 -18.39 -7.75 -6.91
CA GLU A 156 -19.45 -6.86 -7.38
C GLU A 156 -20.77 -7.62 -7.35
N VAL A 157 -21.75 -7.08 -6.64
CA VAL A 157 -23.09 -7.68 -6.50
C VAL A 157 -24.00 -7.10 -7.57
N SER A 158 -24.90 -7.91 -8.15
CA SER A 158 -25.92 -7.42 -9.08
C SER A 158 -26.96 -6.56 -8.33
N GLU A 159 -27.57 -5.58 -9.00
CA GLU A 159 -28.50 -4.64 -8.37
C GLU A 159 -29.67 -5.31 -7.61
N ASP A 160 -30.12 -6.47 -8.09
CA ASP A 160 -31.16 -7.26 -7.43
C ASP A 160 -30.64 -8.20 -6.32
N ALA A 161 -29.33 -8.12 -6.02
CA ALA A 161 -28.59 -8.95 -5.07
C ALA A 161 -28.72 -10.47 -5.29
N LYS A 162 -29.05 -10.92 -6.49
CA LYS A 162 -29.15 -12.37 -6.78
C LYS A 162 -27.81 -12.99 -7.16
N LEU A 163 -26.93 -12.22 -7.78
CA LEU A 163 -25.65 -12.70 -8.30
C LEU A 163 -24.49 -11.87 -7.74
N MET A 164 -23.32 -12.47 -7.66
CA MET A 164 -22.09 -11.78 -7.32
C MET A 164 -20.95 -12.25 -8.22
N ALA A 165 -20.34 -11.32 -8.95
CA ALA A 165 -19.06 -11.54 -9.59
C ALA A 165 -17.94 -11.35 -8.56
N TYR A 166 -16.94 -12.25 -8.54
CA TYR A 166 -15.84 -12.17 -7.60
C TYR A 166 -14.50 -12.59 -8.20
N GLY A 167 -13.44 -11.87 -7.85
CA GLY A 167 -12.08 -12.12 -8.31
C GLY A 167 -11.31 -13.01 -7.33
N VAL A 168 -10.59 -13.98 -7.87
CA VAL A 168 -9.70 -14.89 -7.13
C VAL A 168 -8.26 -14.59 -7.53
N ALA A 169 -7.42 -14.23 -6.55
CA ALA A 169 -5.99 -14.03 -6.72
C ALA A 169 -5.20 -15.15 -6.06
N GLU A 170 -4.13 -15.61 -6.69
CA GLU A 170 -3.26 -16.66 -6.18
C GLU A 170 -1.87 -16.08 -5.83
N ALA A 171 -1.32 -16.52 -4.70
CA ALA A 171 0.02 -16.17 -4.22
C ALA A 171 0.31 -14.65 -4.20
N GLY A 172 -0.72 -13.81 -4.01
CA GLY A 172 -0.59 -12.36 -3.97
C GLY A 172 -0.29 -11.68 -5.30
N SER A 173 -0.43 -12.38 -6.42
CA SER A 173 -0.34 -11.81 -7.77
C SER A 173 -1.45 -10.80 -8.02
N ASP A 174 -1.19 -9.81 -8.87
CA ASP A 174 -2.21 -8.89 -9.38
C ASP A 174 -3.10 -9.53 -10.47
N TRP A 175 -2.75 -10.70 -10.99
CA TRP A 175 -3.59 -11.47 -11.90
C TRP A 175 -4.76 -12.10 -11.17
N ASN A 176 -5.98 -11.91 -11.70
CA ASN A 176 -7.22 -12.42 -11.13
C ASN A 176 -7.95 -13.31 -12.13
N THR A 177 -8.60 -14.33 -11.59
CA THR A 177 -9.65 -15.09 -12.28
C THR A 177 -10.99 -14.66 -11.70
N TRP A 178 -11.87 -14.12 -12.54
CA TRP A 178 -13.21 -13.73 -12.10
C TRP A 178 -14.20 -14.89 -12.30
N LYS A 179 -15.09 -15.03 -11.33
CA LYS A 179 -16.13 -16.06 -11.25
C LYS A 179 -17.43 -15.42 -10.82
N VAL A 180 -18.54 -16.15 -10.98
CA VAL A 180 -19.86 -15.71 -10.55
C VAL A 180 -20.44 -16.71 -9.57
N LEU A 181 -21.20 -16.25 -8.58
CA LEU A 181 -21.97 -17.10 -7.69
C LEU A 181 -23.41 -16.60 -7.56
N ASP A 182 -24.33 -17.51 -7.27
CA ASP A 182 -25.69 -17.23 -6.84
C ASP A 182 -25.69 -16.86 -5.35
N VAL A 183 -26.13 -15.64 -5.02
CA VAL A 183 -26.13 -15.12 -3.65
C VAL A 183 -27.08 -15.90 -2.74
N GLY A 184 -28.22 -16.33 -3.26
CA GLY A 184 -29.23 -17.08 -2.48
C GLY A 184 -28.70 -18.41 -1.97
N THR A 185 -28.02 -19.15 -2.81
CA THR A 185 -27.49 -20.49 -2.52
C THR A 185 -26.01 -20.50 -2.08
N GLY A 186 -25.25 -19.46 -2.39
CA GLY A 186 -23.80 -19.39 -2.22
C GLY A 186 -23.02 -20.32 -3.17
N LYS A 187 -23.65 -20.85 -4.23
CA LYS A 187 -23.00 -21.76 -5.16
C LYS A 187 -22.40 -21.01 -6.35
N PRO A 188 -21.18 -21.35 -6.79
CA PRO A 188 -20.61 -20.81 -8.01
C PRO A 188 -21.40 -21.26 -9.23
N LEU A 189 -21.45 -20.39 -10.25
CA LEU A 189 -21.85 -20.70 -11.61
C LEU A 189 -20.61 -21.17 -12.41
N ASP A 190 -20.82 -21.54 -13.67
CA ASP A 190 -19.75 -22.06 -14.55
C ASP A 190 -18.89 -20.95 -15.19
N ASP A 191 -19.26 -19.68 -15.00
CA ASP A 191 -18.57 -18.53 -15.58
C ASP A 191 -17.17 -18.36 -14.94
N GLU A 192 -16.13 -18.39 -15.80
CA GLU A 192 -14.73 -18.23 -15.40
C GLU A 192 -13.99 -17.34 -16.41
N LEU A 193 -13.51 -16.15 -15.94
CA LEU A 193 -12.85 -15.14 -16.77
C LEU A 193 -11.41 -14.95 -16.31
N LYS A 194 -10.47 -15.20 -17.22
CA LYS A 194 -9.00 -15.15 -16.98
C LYS A 194 -8.38 -13.88 -17.52
N TRP A 195 -7.13 -13.67 -17.14
CA TRP A 195 -6.26 -12.57 -17.60
C TRP A 195 -6.80 -11.20 -17.22
N VAL A 196 -7.48 -11.12 -16.09
CA VAL A 196 -7.97 -9.88 -15.52
C VAL A 196 -6.93 -9.32 -14.57
N LYS A 197 -6.59 -8.04 -14.74
CA LYS A 197 -5.66 -7.30 -13.90
C LYS A 197 -6.04 -5.82 -13.93
N PHE A 198 -6.09 -5.18 -12.76
CA PHE A 198 -6.49 -3.78 -12.60
C PHE A 198 -7.88 -3.46 -13.16
N SER A 199 -8.82 -4.37 -13.00
CA SER A 199 -10.22 -4.24 -13.41
C SER A 199 -11.15 -4.84 -12.38
N GLY A 200 -12.32 -4.20 -12.18
CA GLY A 200 -13.50 -4.76 -11.54
C GLY A 200 -14.46 -5.35 -12.55
N ALA A 201 -15.61 -5.81 -12.08
CA ALA A 201 -16.80 -6.10 -12.89
C ALA A 201 -17.81 -4.96 -12.68
N SER A 202 -18.68 -4.71 -13.66
CA SER A 202 -19.80 -3.77 -13.52
C SER A 202 -21.04 -4.35 -14.19
N TRP A 203 -22.03 -4.69 -13.38
CA TRP A 203 -23.26 -5.35 -13.82
C TRP A 203 -24.12 -4.45 -14.69
N THR A 204 -24.81 -5.06 -15.67
CA THR A 204 -25.98 -4.42 -16.30
C THR A 204 -27.19 -4.58 -15.38
N HIS A 205 -28.11 -3.60 -15.37
CA HIS A 205 -29.28 -3.61 -14.47
C HIS A 205 -30.26 -4.76 -14.74
N ASP A 206 -30.25 -5.32 -15.94
CA ASP A 206 -31.03 -6.51 -16.27
C ASP A 206 -30.43 -7.82 -15.72
N GLY A 207 -29.23 -7.75 -15.10
CA GLY A 207 -28.55 -8.90 -14.53
C GLY A 207 -28.07 -9.94 -15.54
N THR A 208 -28.12 -9.65 -16.85
CA THR A 208 -27.77 -10.63 -17.90
C THR A 208 -26.28 -10.80 -18.11
N GLY A 209 -25.46 -9.87 -17.59
CA GLY A 209 -24.03 -9.89 -17.69
C GLY A 209 -23.37 -8.67 -17.06
N PHE A 210 -22.08 -8.52 -17.29
CA PHE A 210 -21.30 -7.40 -16.74
C PHE A 210 -20.15 -6.99 -17.66
N TYR A 211 -19.72 -5.75 -17.52
CA TYR A 211 -18.52 -5.23 -18.18
C TYR A 211 -17.29 -5.49 -17.32
N TYR A 212 -16.17 -5.84 -17.98
CA TYR A 212 -14.88 -6.02 -17.34
C TYR A 212 -13.76 -5.80 -18.35
N SER A 213 -12.55 -5.51 -17.85
CA SER A 213 -11.38 -5.34 -18.71
C SER A 213 -10.39 -6.47 -18.51
N ARG A 214 -9.79 -6.93 -19.60
CA ARG A 214 -8.75 -7.95 -19.55
C ARG A 214 -7.61 -7.67 -20.53
N PHE A 215 -6.49 -8.27 -20.26
CA PHE A 215 -5.35 -8.34 -21.16
C PHE A 215 -5.48 -9.59 -22.06
N PRO A 216 -4.76 -9.61 -23.19
CA PRO A 216 -4.56 -10.87 -23.91
C PRO A 216 -3.83 -11.89 -23.03
N GLU A 217 -4.05 -13.17 -23.29
CA GLU A 217 -3.28 -14.22 -22.64
C GLU A 217 -1.79 -14.00 -22.85
N PRO A 218 -0.97 -13.93 -21.78
CA PRO A 218 0.47 -13.79 -21.92
C PRO A 218 1.08 -14.98 -22.66
N GLU A 219 2.20 -14.75 -23.34
CA GLU A 219 3.00 -15.86 -23.85
C GLU A 219 3.34 -16.85 -22.75
N LYS A 220 3.50 -18.11 -23.12
CA LYS A 220 3.79 -19.17 -22.18
C LYS A 220 4.93 -18.74 -21.24
N ASP A 221 4.64 -18.78 -19.96
CA ASP A 221 5.59 -18.46 -18.91
C ASP A 221 6.02 -16.97 -18.79
N ALA A 222 5.35 -16.03 -19.43
CA ALA A 222 5.71 -14.63 -19.44
C ALA A 222 4.85 -13.72 -18.53
N ALA A 223 3.82 -14.27 -17.88
CA ALA A 223 2.81 -13.52 -17.12
C ALA A 223 3.39 -12.59 -16.03
N PHE A 224 4.55 -12.91 -15.48
CA PHE A 224 5.19 -12.17 -14.37
C PHE A 224 6.42 -11.36 -14.80
N GLN A 225 6.73 -11.33 -16.09
CA GLN A 225 7.88 -10.62 -16.64
C GLN A 225 7.48 -9.64 -17.76
N SER A 226 6.51 -10.02 -18.59
CA SER A 226 6.08 -9.21 -19.72
C SER A 226 5.32 -7.96 -19.31
N LEU A 227 5.49 -6.90 -20.11
CA LEU A 227 4.71 -5.68 -19.97
C LEU A 227 3.20 -5.95 -20.15
N ASN A 228 2.39 -5.29 -19.32
CA ASN A 228 0.94 -5.36 -19.45
C ASN A 228 0.46 -4.40 -20.56
N LEU A 229 0.20 -4.93 -21.73
CA LEU A 229 -0.19 -4.19 -22.96
C LEU A 229 -1.52 -4.72 -23.51
N ASN A 230 -2.19 -3.89 -24.33
CA ASN A 230 -3.42 -4.27 -25.06
C ASN A 230 -4.61 -4.62 -24.16
N GLN A 231 -4.77 -3.94 -23.03
CA GLN A 231 -5.99 -4.07 -22.24
C GLN A 231 -7.21 -3.60 -23.04
N LYS A 232 -8.30 -4.36 -22.98
CA LYS A 232 -9.56 -4.05 -23.68
C LYS A 232 -10.75 -4.25 -22.77
N LEU A 233 -11.83 -3.53 -23.03
CA LEU A 233 -13.10 -3.64 -22.31
C LEU A 233 -14.04 -4.60 -23.05
N TYR A 234 -14.61 -5.54 -22.32
CA TYR A 234 -15.54 -6.56 -22.82
C TYR A 234 -16.84 -6.54 -22.02
N TYR A 235 -17.90 -7.03 -22.66
CA TYR A 235 -19.14 -7.43 -22.01
C TYR A 235 -19.20 -8.97 -21.97
N HIS A 236 -19.28 -9.52 -20.78
CA HIS A 236 -19.50 -10.94 -20.54
C HIS A 236 -20.99 -11.21 -20.35
N LYS A 237 -21.57 -12.09 -21.15
CA LYS A 237 -22.93 -12.58 -20.98
C LYS A 237 -22.89 -13.85 -20.13
N LEU A 238 -23.68 -13.89 -19.07
CA LEU A 238 -23.73 -15.06 -18.19
C LEU A 238 -24.06 -16.37 -18.93
N GLY A 239 -23.40 -17.44 -18.50
CA GLY A 239 -23.54 -18.77 -19.04
C GLY A 239 -22.94 -18.97 -20.45
N THR A 240 -22.11 -18.01 -20.92
CA THR A 240 -21.36 -18.17 -22.17
C THR A 240 -19.85 -18.29 -21.91
N PRO A 241 -19.12 -19.00 -22.78
CA PRO A 241 -17.65 -19.05 -22.68
C PRO A 241 -17.01 -17.67 -22.85
N GLN A 242 -15.92 -17.37 -22.11
CA GLN A 242 -15.16 -16.10 -22.23
C GLN A 242 -14.73 -15.77 -23.68
N ALA A 243 -14.55 -16.78 -24.52
CA ALA A 243 -14.18 -16.58 -25.95
C ALA A 243 -15.30 -15.92 -26.78
N GLU A 244 -16.53 -15.95 -26.29
CA GLU A 244 -17.71 -15.34 -26.92
C GLU A 244 -17.98 -13.92 -26.40
N ASP A 245 -17.17 -13.42 -25.48
CA ASP A 245 -17.34 -12.08 -24.89
C ASP A 245 -17.33 -11.00 -25.97
N ARG A 246 -18.33 -10.13 -25.92
CA ARG A 246 -18.43 -9.02 -26.85
C ARG A 246 -17.39 -7.93 -26.52
N LEU A 247 -16.51 -7.67 -27.47
CA LEU A 247 -15.58 -6.54 -27.38
C LEU A 247 -16.38 -5.21 -27.41
N THR A 248 -16.25 -4.42 -26.34
CA THR A 248 -16.97 -3.15 -26.19
C THR A 248 -16.11 -1.95 -26.55
N TYR A 249 -14.84 -1.94 -26.09
CA TYR A 249 -13.94 -0.83 -26.36
C TYR A 249 -12.48 -1.29 -26.48
N THR A 250 -11.77 -0.72 -27.46
CA THR A 250 -10.33 -0.89 -27.66
C THR A 250 -9.67 0.49 -27.56
N PRO A 251 -8.74 0.71 -26.62
CA PRO A 251 -7.96 1.95 -26.56
C PRO A 251 -7.14 2.17 -27.83
N GLY A 252 -6.88 3.44 -28.17
CA GLY A 252 -6.14 3.83 -29.38
C GLY A 252 -4.63 3.55 -29.34
N ASP A 253 -4.07 3.23 -28.18
CA ASP A 253 -2.67 2.84 -28.01
C ASP A 253 -2.60 1.57 -27.16
N PRO A 254 -1.74 0.59 -27.52
CA PRO A 254 -1.53 -0.64 -26.75
C PRO A 254 -1.15 -0.43 -25.29
N LYS A 255 -0.57 0.72 -24.96
CA LYS A 255 -0.14 1.09 -23.61
C LYS A 255 -1.27 1.63 -22.74
N TRP A 256 -2.37 2.07 -23.33
CA TRP A 256 -3.47 2.64 -22.58
C TRP A 256 -4.26 1.56 -21.84
N GLY A 257 -4.65 1.89 -20.61
CA GLY A 257 -5.54 1.07 -19.81
C GLY A 257 -7.00 1.53 -19.99
N VAL A 258 -7.96 0.65 -19.77
CA VAL A 258 -9.39 0.96 -19.88
C VAL A 258 -10.18 0.26 -18.79
N ASN A 259 -11.17 0.97 -18.22
CA ASN A 259 -12.18 0.40 -17.32
C ASN A 259 -13.56 0.93 -17.70
N GLY A 260 -14.60 0.09 -17.54
CA GLY A 260 -15.99 0.44 -17.76
C GLY A 260 -16.80 0.34 -16.47
N GLY A 261 -17.77 1.26 -16.29
CA GLY A 261 -18.73 1.23 -15.19
C GLY A 261 -20.11 1.64 -15.69
N VAL A 262 -21.14 0.87 -15.34
CA VAL A 262 -22.55 1.21 -15.60
C VAL A 262 -22.97 2.26 -14.56
N THR A 263 -23.72 3.27 -14.99
CA THR A 263 -24.24 4.30 -14.09
C THR A 263 -25.37 3.77 -13.20
N ASP A 264 -25.60 4.39 -12.03
CA ASP A 264 -26.64 3.97 -11.07
C ASP A 264 -28.05 3.96 -11.65
N ASP A 265 -28.33 4.71 -12.70
CA ASP A 265 -29.59 4.67 -13.41
C ASP A 265 -29.65 3.61 -14.54
N GLY A 266 -28.57 2.84 -14.72
CA GLY A 266 -28.45 1.77 -15.72
C GLY A 266 -28.39 2.22 -17.16
N LYS A 267 -28.39 3.54 -17.45
CA LYS A 267 -28.57 4.06 -18.80
C LYS A 267 -27.28 4.24 -19.57
N TYR A 268 -26.15 4.37 -18.87
CA TYR A 268 -24.88 4.66 -19.53
C TYR A 268 -23.80 3.71 -19.06
N LEU A 269 -22.92 3.32 -19.99
CA LEU A 269 -21.62 2.75 -19.70
C LEU A 269 -20.59 3.88 -19.74
N LEU A 270 -20.01 4.23 -18.62
CA LEU A 270 -18.89 5.16 -18.54
C LEU A 270 -17.59 4.41 -18.79
N ILE A 271 -16.73 4.92 -19.68
CA ILE A 271 -15.47 4.31 -20.06
C ILE A 271 -14.33 5.26 -19.67
N SER A 272 -13.53 4.87 -18.69
CA SER A 272 -12.34 5.61 -18.26
C SER A 272 -11.10 5.03 -18.92
N ILE A 273 -10.35 5.85 -19.64
CA ILE A 273 -9.14 5.45 -20.37
C ILE A 273 -7.95 6.15 -19.72
N SER A 274 -6.94 5.39 -19.27
CA SER A 274 -5.67 5.91 -18.78
C SER A 274 -4.61 5.88 -19.87
N ASP A 275 -3.63 6.76 -19.82
CA ASP A 275 -2.50 6.79 -20.75
C ASP A 275 -1.47 5.67 -20.52
N GLY A 276 -1.80 4.73 -19.62
CA GLY A 276 -0.91 3.63 -19.25
C GLY A 276 0.18 4.05 -18.27
N THR A 277 -0.03 5.16 -17.57
CA THR A 277 0.75 5.55 -16.39
C THR A 277 -0.18 5.59 -15.19
N THR A 278 0.33 5.64 -13.97
CA THR A 278 -0.48 5.87 -12.77
C THR A 278 -0.80 7.35 -12.60
N SER A 279 -0.69 8.12 -13.66
CA SER A 279 -0.90 9.55 -13.63
C SER A 279 -2.33 9.90 -13.22
N ARG A 280 -2.48 11.13 -12.74
CA ARG A 280 -3.78 11.72 -12.45
C ARG A 280 -4.42 12.32 -13.70
N LYS A 281 -4.44 11.54 -14.78
CA LYS A 281 -4.94 11.91 -16.09
C LYS A 281 -5.74 10.78 -16.69
N ASN A 282 -6.86 11.10 -17.30
CA ASN A 282 -7.64 10.12 -18.06
C ASN A 282 -8.49 10.81 -19.12
N ARG A 283 -8.77 10.07 -20.16
CA ARG A 283 -9.89 10.33 -21.08
C ARG A 283 -11.15 9.69 -20.50
N VAL A 284 -12.28 10.20 -20.91
CA VAL A 284 -13.60 9.65 -20.59
C VAL A 284 -14.41 9.53 -21.85
N ALA A 285 -14.94 8.33 -22.11
CA ALA A 285 -15.98 8.11 -23.09
C ALA A 285 -17.22 7.55 -22.39
N TYR A 286 -18.36 7.60 -23.05
CA TYR A 286 -19.58 6.96 -22.56
C TYR A 286 -20.37 6.31 -23.72
N GLN A 287 -21.18 5.33 -23.39
CA GLN A 287 -22.11 4.67 -24.32
C GLN A 287 -23.51 4.71 -23.71
N ASP A 288 -24.51 5.10 -24.52
CA ASP A 288 -25.92 5.00 -24.13
C ASP A 288 -26.38 3.53 -24.23
N LEU A 289 -26.73 2.94 -23.09
CA LEU A 289 -27.18 1.54 -23.01
C LEU A 289 -28.68 1.38 -23.31
N THR A 290 -29.43 2.48 -23.46
CA THR A 290 -30.84 2.44 -23.83
C THR A 290 -31.03 2.28 -25.34
N ASP A 291 -29.98 2.50 -26.14
CA ASP A 291 -29.90 2.29 -27.56
C ASP A 291 -28.93 1.13 -27.88
N ALA A 292 -29.43 0.01 -28.35
CA ALA A 292 -28.64 -1.17 -28.64
C ALA A 292 -27.56 -0.96 -29.74
N ASP A 293 -27.76 0.02 -30.61
CA ASP A 293 -26.84 0.37 -31.70
C ASP A 293 -25.86 1.51 -31.33
N ALA A 294 -26.01 2.12 -30.15
CA ALA A 294 -25.12 3.19 -29.67
C ALA A 294 -23.68 2.72 -29.57
N LYS A 295 -22.77 3.57 -30.00
CA LYS A 295 -21.32 3.36 -29.87
C LYS A 295 -20.76 4.28 -28.81
N PRO A 296 -19.60 3.92 -28.20
CA PRO A 296 -18.90 4.84 -27.30
C PRO A 296 -18.60 6.18 -27.96
N VAL A 297 -18.86 7.27 -27.21
CA VAL A 297 -18.64 8.67 -27.60
C VAL A 297 -17.65 9.29 -26.64
N ASP A 298 -16.60 9.92 -27.15
CA ASP A 298 -15.63 10.65 -26.32
C ASP A 298 -16.30 11.88 -25.67
N LEU A 299 -16.21 11.97 -24.34
CA LEU A 299 -16.64 13.13 -23.55
C LEU A 299 -15.44 14.00 -23.17
N ILE A 300 -14.33 13.40 -22.79
CA ILE A 300 -13.03 14.00 -22.52
C ILE A 300 -12.00 13.27 -23.37
N ASP A 301 -11.45 13.93 -24.38
CA ASP A 301 -10.62 13.33 -25.44
C ASP A 301 -9.10 13.56 -25.26
N ASN A 302 -8.67 14.06 -24.08
CA ASN A 302 -7.28 14.37 -23.77
C ASN A 302 -6.88 13.83 -22.40
N PHE A 303 -5.55 13.85 -22.14
CA PHE A 303 -4.96 13.43 -20.86
C PHE A 303 -4.39 14.63 -20.10
N ASP A 304 -5.09 15.75 -20.06
CA ASP A 304 -4.62 16.95 -19.36
C ASP A 304 -4.89 16.86 -17.86
N ASN A 305 -6.04 16.32 -17.46
CA ASN A 305 -6.48 16.25 -16.09
C ASN A 305 -7.10 14.89 -15.75
N LYS A 306 -7.36 14.67 -14.45
CA LYS A 306 -8.13 13.53 -13.95
C LYS A 306 -9.59 13.91 -13.78
N PHE A 307 -10.47 13.04 -14.25
CA PHE A 307 -11.91 13.11 -14.06
C PHE A 307 -12.39 11.84 -13.38
N PHE A 308 -12.81 11.95 -12.13
CA PHE A 308 -13.44 10.88 -11.38
C PHE A 308 -14.94 11.04 -11.48
N PHE A 309 -15.60 10.07 -12.08
CA PHE A 309 -17.06 10.04 -12.14
C PHE A 309 -17.63 9.86 -10.74
N VAL A 310 -18.66 10.66 -10.41
CA VAL A 310 -19.32 10.67 -9.11
C VAL A 310 -20.74 10.12 -9.22
N GLY A 311 -21.40 10.36 -10.34
CA GLY A 311 -22.77 9.96 -10.60
C GLY A 311 -23.38 10.82 -11.71
N ASN A 312 -24.66 10.62 -11.98
CA ASN A 312 -25.35 11.37 -13.02
C ASN A 312 -26.78 11.74 -12.63
N ASP A 313 -27.34 12.68 -13.36
CA ASP A 313 -28.76 13.02 -13.41
C ASP A 313 -29.20 12.98 -14.88
N GLY A 314 -29.62 11.78 -15.33
CA GLY A 314 -29.80 11.52 -16.75
C GLY A 314 -28.53 11.88 -17.53
N PRO A 315 -28.63 12.77 -18.56
CA PRO A 315 -27.47 13.14 -19.38
C PRO A 315 -26.50 14.12 -18.71
N VAL A 316 -26.70 14.52 -17.48
CA VAL A 316 -25.78 15.40 -16.73
C VAL A 316 -24.89 14.56 -15.84
N PHE A 317 -23.60 14.52 -16.14
CA PHE A 317 -22.61 13.72 -15.42
C PHE A 317 -21.81 14.59 -14.45
N TYR A 318 -21.62 14.13 -13.22
CA TYR A 318 -20.84 14.79 -12.19
C TYR A 318 -19.44 14.19 -12.11
N PHE A 319 -18.43 15.08 -12.12
CA PHE A 319 -17.03 14.69 -12.00
C PHE A 319 -16.31 15.47 -10.92
N ARG A 320 -15.57 14.77 -10.06
CA ARG A 320 -14.50 15.40 -9.31
C ARG A 320 -13.27 15.53 -10.22
N THR A 321 -12.70 16.71 -10.29
CA THR A 321 -11.54 16.98 -11.16
C THR A 321 -10.59 18.00 -10.54
N GLU A 322 -9.33 17.96 -10.99
CA GLU A 322 -8.29 18.95 -10.66
C GLU A 322 -8.10 19.99 -11.79
N ALA A 323 -8.87 19.91 -12.87
CA ALA A 323 -8.87 20.90 -13.94
C ALA A 323 -9.15 22.29 -13.36
N ASP A 324 -8.23 23.25 -13.55
CA ASP A 324 -8.24 24.62 -13.00
C ASP A 324 -8.48 24.70 -11.48
N ALA A 325 -8.24 23.60 -10.74
CA ALA A 325 -8.48 23.48 -9.32
C ALA A 325 -7.50 22.47 -8.70
N PRO A 326 -6.25 22.85 -8.42
CA PRO A 326 -5.20 21.92 -7.96
C PRO A 326 -5.54 21.12 -6.71
N LYS A 327 -6.51 21.58 -5.90
CA LYS A 327 -7.02 20.89 -4.72
C LYS A 327 -8.36 20.20 -4.94
N GLY A 328 -8.83 20.15 -6.18
CA GLY A 328 -10.07 19.48 -6.58
C GLY A 328 -11.32 20.35 -6.47
N ARG A 329 -12.22 20.12 -7.41
CA ARG A 329 -13.58 20.69 -7.46
C ARG A 329 -14.56 19.64 -8.00
N LEU A 330 -15.85 19.85 -7.78
CA LEU A 330 -16.92 19.06 -8.39
C LEU A 330 -17.54 19.87 -9.53
N ILE A 331 -17.64 19.27 -10.72
CA ILE A 331 -18.27 19.86 -11.89
C ILE A 331 -19.40 18.99 -12.41
N ALA A 332 -20.30 19.59 -13.19
CA ALA A 332 -21.33 18.93 -13.97
C ALA A 332 -21.10 19.17 -15.47
N ILE A 333 -21.18 18.11 -16.26
CA ILE A 333 -21.08 18.12 -17.73
C ILE A 333 -22.38 17.57 -18.31
N ASP A 334 -23.09 18.38 -19.10
CA ASP A 334 -24.24 17.92 -19.87
C ASP A 334 -23.72 17.26 -21.17
N THR A 335 -23.90 15.95 -21.31
CA THR A 335 -23.41 15.17 -22.46
C THR A 335 -23.99 15.63 -23.80
N ARG A 336 -25.14 16.33 -23.78
CA ARG A 336 -25.77 16.93 -24.98
C ARG A 336 -25.06 18.24 -25.41
N LYS A 337 -24.26 18.84 -24.52
CA LYS A 337 -23.49 20.10 -24.72
C LYS A 337 -22.13 19.96 -24.01
N PRO A 338 -21.23 19.09 -24.49
CA PRO A 338 -20.02 18.72 -23.79
C PRO A 338 -18.91 19.78 -23.81
N ASP A 339 -19.09 20.90 -24.55
CA ASP A 339 -18.08 21.97 -24.63
C ASP A 339 -17.62 22.39 -23.23
N PRO A 340 -16.30 22.40 -22.94
CA PRO A 340 -15.75 22.83 -21.65
C PRO A 340 -16.22 24.20 -21.16
N LYS A 341 -16.56 25.11 -22.07
CA LYS A 341 -17.14 26.42 -21.71
C LYS A 341 -18.52 26.31 -21.05
N GLY A 342 -19.22 25.18 -21.26
CA GLY A 342 -20.53 24.93 -20.70
C GLY A 342 -20.48 24.16 -19.36
N TRP A 343 -19.31 23.74 -18.92
CA TRP A 343 -19.16 22.99 -17.67
C TRP A 343 -19.54 23.82 -16.45
N LYS A 344 -20.36 23.26 -15.60
CA LYS A 344 -20.81 23.94 -14.38
C LYS A 344 -19.98 23.49 -13.17
N THR A 345 -19.36 24.44 -12.46
CA THR A 345 -18.81 24.15 -11.14
C THR A 345 -19.95 24.04 -10.13
N ILE A 346 -20.08 22.88 -9.50
CA ILE A 346 -21.06 22.57 -8.46
C ILE A 346 -20.46 22.87 -7.08
N ILE A 347 -19.29 22.33 -6.77
CA ILE A 347 -18.55 22.62 -5.55
C ILE A 347 -17.19 23.16 -5.96
N PRO A 348 -16.88 24.44 -5.63
CA PRO A 348 -15.61 25.05 -5.99
C PRO A 348 -14.44 24.51 -5.16
N GLU A 349 -13.22 24.73 -5.66
CA GLU A 349 -11.99 24.47 -4.91
C GLU A 349 -12.01 25.22 -3.57
N THR A 350 -11.48 24.60 -2.54
CA THR A 350 -11.33 25.18 -1.20
C THR A 350 -9.85 25.24 -0.78
N LYS A 351 -9.59 25.74 0.43
CA LYS A 351 -8.23 25.65 1.02
C LYS A 351 -7.80 24.20 1.32
N ASP A 352 -8.75 23.31 1.52
CA ASP A 352 -8.54 21.90 1.84
C ASP A 352 -8.62 21.06 0.55
N THR A 353 -7.91 19.94 0.48
CA THR A 353 -7.89 19.06 -0.71
C THR A 353 -9.13 18.19 -0.75
N LEU A 354 -9.91 18.28 -1.82
CA LEU A 354 -11.07 17.40 -2.05
C LEU A 354 -10.60 16.03 -2.56
N GLU A 355 -10.57 15.03 -1.68
CA GLU A 355 -10.10 13.66 -1.99
C GLU A 355 -11.17 12.77 -2.60
N GLY A 356 -12.39 12.83 -2.08
CA GLY A 356 -13.50 11.98 -2.50
C GLY A 356 -14.81 12.74 -2.55
N VAL A 357 -15.72 12.30 -3.42
CA VAL A 357 -17.12 12.73 -3.47
C VAL A 357 -17.95 11.50 -3.77
N ASN A 358 -18.96 11.25 -2.94
CA ASN A 358 -19.98 10.22 -3.15
C ASN A 358 -21.35 10.90 -3.31
N LEU A 359 -22.19 10.37 -4.18
CA LEU A 359 -23.55 10.84 -4.43
C LEU A 359 -24.53 9.83 -3.82
N VAL A 360 -25.04 10.15 -2.62
CA VAL A 360 -25.92 9.26 -1.84
C VAL A 360 -27.14 10.03 -1.37
N GLY A 361 -28.33 9.51 -1.61
CA GLY A 361 -29.59 10.12 -1.17
C GLY A 361 -29.80 11.55 -1.71
N ASP A 362 -29.42 11.82 -2.97
CA ASP A 362 -29.44 13.15 -3.58
C ASP A 362 -28.59 14.22 -2.85
N LEU A 363 -27.53 13.78 -2.16
CA LEU A 363 -26.53 14.63 -1.51
C LEU A 363 -25.11 14.24 -1.94
N PHE A 364 -24.24 15.25 -2.11
CA PHE A 364 -22.80 15.01 -2.26
C PHE A 364 -22.15 14.94 -0.89
N ILE A 365 -21.61 13.77 -0.54
CA ILE A 365 -20.79 13.57 0.65
C ILE A 365 -19.32 13.72 0.22
N CYS A 366 -18.68 14.79 0.67
CA CYS A 366 -17.35 15.22 0.23
C CYS A 366 -16.32 14.97 1.32
N GLU A 367 -15.29 14.19 1.00
CA GLU A 367 -14.15 13.92 1.88
C GLU A 367 -13.02 14.89 1.54
N TYR A 368 -12.56 15.65 2.52
CA TYR A 368 -11.45 16.60 2.40
C TYR A 368 -10.27 16.19 3.27
N LEU A 369 -9.07 16.55 2.82
CA LEU A 369 -7.87 16.52 3.66
C LEU A 369 -7.58 17.91 4.23
N GLN A 370 -7.55 18.00 5.55
CA GLN A 370 -7.12 19.13 6.35
C GLN A 370 -5.81 18.78 7.05
N ASP A 371 -4.67 19.24 6.54
CA ASP A 371 -3.35 18.87 7.08
C ASP A 371 -3.22 17.35 7.29
N ALA A 372 -3.49 16.57 6.24
CA ALA A 372 -3.44 15.11 6.24
C ALA A 372 -4.43 14.39 7.19
N LYS A 373 -5.52 15.04 7.62
CA LYS A 373 -6.63 14.47 8.40
C LYS A 373 -7.91 14.58 7.60
N THR A 374 -8.84 13.64 7.80
CA THR A 374 -10.13 13.69 7.11
C THR A 374 -11.07 14.72 7.75
N ALA A 375 -11.73 15.49 6.91
CA ALA A 375 -12.94 16.26 7.23
C ALA A 375 -14.02 15.92 6.20
N VAL A 376 -15.26 15.75 6.63
CA VAL A 376 -16.37 15.35 5.76
C VAL A 376 -17.46 16.42 5.76
N LYS A 377 -17.87 16.84 4.56
CA LYS A 377 -18.91 17.88 4.35
C LYS A 377 -19.97 17.36 3.40
N VAL A 378 -21.21 17.69 3.70
CA VAL A 378 -22.37 17.32 2.88
C VAL A 378 -22.90 18.52 2.15
N HIS A 379 -23.14 18.35 0.86
CA HIS A 379 -23.66 19.39 -0.03
C HIS A 379 -24.90 18.89 -0.77
N ALA A 380 -25.84 19.79 -1.03
CA ALA A 380 -26.98 19.56 -1.90
C ALA A 380 -26.55 19.45 -3.38
N MET A 381 -27.46 18.97 -4.23
CA MET A 381 -27.20 18.82 -5.69
C MET A 381 -26.83 20.13 -6.41
N ASP A 382 -27.21 21.28 -5.85
CA ASP A 382 -26.84 22.61 -6.34
C ASP A 382 -25.47 23.10 -5.82
N GLY A 383 -24.79 22.29 -5.01
CA GLY A 383 -23.49 22.59 -4.40
C GLY A 383 -23.55 23.33 -3.07
N LYS A 384 -24.76 23.70 -2.60
CA LYS A 384 -24.93 24.40 -1.33
C LYS A 384 -24.53 23.50 -0.16
N HIS A 385 -23.68 24.00 0.74
CA HIS A 385 -23.30 23.31 1.95
C HIS A 385 -24.53 23.08 2.86
N VAL A 386 -24.72 21.83 3.28
CA VAL A 386 -25.82 21.42 4.14
C VAL A 386 -25.33 21.27 5.58
N ARG A 387 -24.24 20.53 5.82
CA ARG A 387 -23.67 20.28 7.13
C ARG A 387 -22.26 19.67 7.06
N ASP A 388 -21.54 19.73 8.16
CA ASP A 388 -20.33 18.92 8.38
C ASP A 388 -20.71 17.61 9.09
N VAL A 389 -20.00 16.53 8.81
CA VAL A 389 -20.13 15.27 9.55
C VAL A 389 -19.14 15.31 10.72
N PRO A 390 -19.62 15.30 11.97
CA PRO A 390 -18.71 15.30 13.12
C PRO A 390 -17.98 13.96 13.21
N LEU A 391 -16.65 14.00 13.22
CA LEU A 391 -15.78 12.83 13.38
C LEU A 391 -15.28 12.70 14.83
N PRO A 392 -14.95 11.49 15.33
CA PRO A 392 -14.53 11.27 16.72
C PRO A 392 -13.25 11.98 17.16
N GLY A 393 -12.43 12.47 16.21
CA GLY A 393 -11.18 13.16 16.53
C GLY A 393 -10.20 13.23 15.36
N ILE A 394 -8.92 13.37 15.66
CA ILE A 394 -7.84 13.31 14.64
C ILE A 394 -7.76 11.88 14.11
N GLY A 395 -8.11 11.70 12.83
CA GLY A 395 -8.16 10.38 12.23
C GLY A 395 -8.49 10.41 10.76
N THR A 396 -8.77 9.23 10.25
CA THR A 396 -9.24 9.00 8.89
C THR A 396 -10.65 8.44 8.94
N ALA A 397 -11.57 9.08 8.25
CA ALA A 397 -12.88 8.54 7.91
C ALA A 397 -12.87 8.14 6.43
N SER A 398 -13.42 6.99 6.10
CA SER A 398 -13.54 6.50 4.72
C SER A 398 -14.76 5.62 4.56
N GLY A 399 -15.33 5.63 3.38
CA GLY A 399 -16.57 4.93 3.04
C GLY A 399 -17.56 5.90 2.42
N PHE A 400 -18.74 6.05 3.02
CA PHE A 400 -19.82 6.93 2.55
C PHE A 400 -20.32 6.59 1.14
N GLY A 401 -20.04 5.38 0.64
CA GLY A 401 -20.55 4.89 -0.64
C GLY A 401 -22.03 4.53 -0.54
N GLY A 402 -22.69 4.44 -1.69
CA GLY A 402 -24.09 4.09 -1.87
C GLY A 402 -24.68 4.76 -3.09
N ASP A 403 -25.96 4.54 -3.34
CA ASP A 403 -26.71 5.04 -4.48
C ASP A 403 -27.53 6.30 -4.14
N ARG A 404 -28.02 6.97 -5.18
CA ARG A 404 -28.91 8.12 -5.03
C ARG A 404 -30.23 7.76 -4.33
N LYS A 405 -30.67 6.51 -4.38
CA LYS A 405 -31.89 6.03 -3.70
C LYS A 405 -31.72 5.75 -2.21
N ASP A 406 -30.45 5.67 -1.73
CA ASP A 406 -30.14 5.23 -0.39
C ASP A 406 -30.47 6.27 0.67
N LYS A 407 -30.99 5.82 1.81
CA LYS A 407 -31.31 6.65 2.97
C LYS A 407 -30.22 6.65 4.02
N GLU A 408 -29.28 5.73 3.90
CA GLU A 408 -28.17 5.53 4.82
C GLU A 408 -26.91 5.14 4.09
N THR A 409 -25.78 5.37 4.73
CA THR A 409 -24.48 4.90 4.29
C THR A 409 -23.62 4.53 5.48
N PHE A 410 -22.45 3.96 5.23
CA PHE A 410 -21.56 3.49 6.27
C PHE A 410 -20.15 4.06 6.06
N TYR A 411 -19.50 4.36 7.17
CA TYR A 411 -18.09 4.74 7.13
C TYR A 411 -17.30 4.11 8.27
N SER A 412 -16.01 3.94 8.05
CA SER A 412 -15.06 3.52 9.05
C SER A 412 -14.26 4.73 9.53
N PHE A 413 -14.01 4.82 10.83
CA PHE A 413 -13.10 5.81 11.41
C PHE A 413 -11.98 5.09 12.17
N SER A 414 -10.73 5.54 12.00
CA SER A 414 -9.59 5.09 12.78
C SER A 414 -8.53 6.17 12.93
N SER A 415 -7.63 5.99 13.91
CA SER A 415 -6.45 6.84 14.11
C SER A 415 -5.26 5.95 14.46
N PHE A 416 -4.06 6.53 14.64
CA PHE A 416 -2.88 5.74 14.99
C PHE A 416 -3.03 4.91 16.28
N ALA A 417 -3.78 5.44 17.25
CA ALA A 417 -4.07 4.78 18.52
C ALA A 417 -5.55 4.44 18.73
N THR A 418 -6.40 4.61 17.72
CA THR A 418 -7.84 4.30 17.81
C THR A 418 -8.18 3.18 16.82
N PRO A 419 -8.61 2.00 17.30
CA PRO A 419 -9.02 0.90 16.44
C PRO A 419 -10.15 1.28 15.50
N PRO A 420 -10.30 0.60 14.34
CA PRO A 420 -11.38 0.85 13.41
C PRO A 420 -12.75 0.75 14.08
N SER A 421 -13.55 1.79 13.90
CA SER A 421 -14.93 1.87 14.34
C SER A 421 -15.81 2.12 13.13
N ILE A 422 -16.89 1.35 12.97
CA ILE A 422 -17.83 1.44 11.85
C ILE A 422 -19.06 2.19 12.32
N TYR A 423 -19.44 3.20 11.56
CA TYR A 423 -20.61 4.04 11.81
C TYR A 423 -21.64 3.85 10.70
N ARG A 424 -22.90 3.86 11.09
CA ARG A 424 -24.05 4.04 10.21
C ARG A 424 -24.36 5.52 10.17
N TYR A 425 -24.50 6.08 8.99
CA TYR A 425 -24.83 7.49 8.77
C TYR A 425 -26.21 7.61 8.11
N ASP A 426 -27.14 8.29 8.77
CA ASP A 426 -28.45 8.61 8.20
C ASP A 426 -28.32 9.84 7.30
N VAL A 427 -28.61 9.67 6.02
CA VAL A 427 -28.39 10.71 5.01
C VAL A 427 -29.32 11.90 5.20
N ALA A 428 -30.54 11.69 5.64
CA ALA A 428 -31.54 12.76 5.81
C ALA A 428 -31.25 13.60 7.07
N THR A 429 -31.00 12.96 8.21
CA THR A 429 -30.81 13.65 9.49
C THR A 429 -29.37 14.06 9.75
N GLY A 430 -28.39 13.36 9.15
CA GLY A 430 -26.97 13.56 9.43
C GLY A 430 -26.48 12.90 10.70
N GLU A 431 -27.29 12.04 11.32
CA GLU A 431 -26.90 11.31 12.52
C GLU A 431 -25.91 10.19 12.20
N SER A 432 -24.81 10.14 12.93
CA SER A 432 -23.85 9.03 12.93
C SER A 432 -24.04 8.16 14.16
N LYS A 433 -24.35 6.87 13.97
CA LYS A 433 -24.47 5.89 15.04
C LYS A 433 -23.33 4.87 14.95
N LEU A 434 -22.66 4.63 16.08
CA LEU A 434 -21.66 3.55 16.16
C LEU A 434 -22.37 2.21 15.93
N LEU A 435 -21.96 1.51 14.86
CA LEU A 435 -22.48 0.19 14.51
C LEU A 435 -21.61 -0.92 15.11
N ARG A 436 -20.28 -0.82 14.92
CA ARG A 436 -19.30 -1.81 15.40
C ARG A 436 -18.00 -1.11 15.78
N GLN A 437 -17.36 -1.60 16.84
CA GLN A 437 -16.02 -1.16 17.25
C GLN A 437 -15.12 -2.36 17.47
N ALA A 438 -13.93 -2.33 16.93
CA ALA A 438 -12.91 -3.36 17.16
C ALA A 438 -12.47 -3.36 18.62
N LYS A 439 -12.42 -4.56 19.23
CA LYS A 439 -12.00 -4.76 20.63
C LYS A 439 -10.57 -5.29 20.66
N VAL A 440 -9.59 -4.40 20.58
CA VAL A 440 -8.17 -4.75 20.67
C VAL A 440 -7.73 -4.73 22.14
N LYS A 441 -6.86 -5.67 22.53
CA LYS A 441 -6.36 -5.80 23.90
C LYS A 441 -5.27 -4.76 24.21
N PHE A 442 -5.63 -3.48 24.21
CA PHE A 442 -4.77 -2.35 24.61
C PHE A 442 -5.64 -1.17 25.07
N GLU A 443 -5.02 -0.17 25.70
CA GLU A 443 -5.70 1.02 26.20
C GLU A 443 -5.35 2.25 25.34
N PRO A 444 -6.26 2.73 24.45
CA PRO A 444 -5.99 3.87 23.57
C PRO A 444 -5.61 5.15 24.30
N SER A 445 -6.15 5.35 25.52
CA SER A 445 -5.93 6.55 26.33
C SER A 445 -4.49 6.68 26.85
N GLU A 446 -3.69 5.61 26.80
CA GLU A 446 -2.27 5.62 27.17
C GLU A 446 -1.37 6.27 26.10
N TYR A 447 -1.88 6.49 24.90
CA TYR A 447 -1.12 7.03 23.78
C TYR A 447 -1.46 8.48 23.49
N GLU A 448 -0.52 9.21 22.93
CA GLU A 448 -0.75 10.53 22.36
C GLU A 448 -0.32 10.60 20.90
N VAL A 449 -1.07 11.36 20.11
CA VAL A 449 -0.80 11.65 18.71
C VAL A 449 -0.58 13.14 18.58
N LYS A 450 0.57 13.55 18.10
CA LYS A 450 0.93 14.95 17.82
C LYS A 450 1.15 15.14 16.33
N GLN A 451 0.70 16.25 15.80
CA GLN A 451 1.09 16.73 14.48
C GLN A 451 2.08 17.86 14.61
N VAL A 452 3.19 17.77 13.89
CA VAL A 452 4.24 18.78 13.82
C VAL A 452 4.50 19.15 12.35
N PHE A 453 5.13 20.30 12.12
CA PHE A 453 5.51 20.75 10.79
C PHE A 453 7.02 20.93 10.73
N VAL A 454 7.65 20.05 9.96
CA VAL A 454 9.11 20.05 9.76
C VAL A 454 9.45 21.03 8.63
N THR A 455 10.56 21.73 8.74
CA THR A 455 11.06 22.58 7.66
C THR A 455 12.04 21.81 6.80
N SER A 456 11.68 21.54 5.56
CA SER A 456 12.55 20.91 4.57
C SER A 456 13.67 21.84 4.11
N LYS A 457 14.63 21.29 3.39
CA LYS A 457 15.84 21.97 2.92
C LYS A 457 15.57 23.27 2.13
N ASP A 458 14.48 23.30 1.37
CA ASP A 458 14.05 24.48 0.58
C ASP A 458 13.10 25.42 1.33
N GLY A 459 12.84 25.17 2.62
CA GLY A 459 11.92 25.96 3.45
C GLY A 459 10.47 25.44 3.46
N THR A 460 10.13 24.44 2.67
CA THR A 460 8.79 23.85 2.62
C THR A 460 8.41 23.25 3.98
N LYS A 461 7.18 23.49 4.43
CA LYS A 461 6.64 22.91 5.66
C LYS A 461 6.03 21.54 5.38
N VAL A 462 6.61 20.52 5.94
CA VAL A 462 6.22 19.11 5.77
C VAL A 462 5.51 18.64 7.04
N PRO A 463 4.23 18.22 6.97
CA PRO A 463 3.56 17.66 8.13
C PRO A 463 4.17 16.32 8.53
N MET A 464 4.20 16.07 9.82
CA MET A 464 4.59 14.78 10.38
C MET A 464 3.73 14.48 11.60
N PHE A 465 3.21 13.26 11.68
CA PHE A 465 2.57 12.76 12.90
C PHE A 465 3.61 12.02 13.74
N VAL A 466 3.60 12.27 15.04
CA VAL A 466 4.41 11.55 16.02
C VAL A 466 3.48 10.92 17.04
N THR A 467 3.60 9.61 17.25
CA THR A 467 2.75 8.85 18.16
C THR A 467 3.62 8.03 19.11
N HIS A 468 3.31 8.07 20.38
CA HIS A 468 4.00 7.32 21.41
C HIS A 468 3.15 7.15 22.68
N LYS A 469 3.59 6.28 23.59
CA LYS A 469 3.00 6.17 24.91
C LYS A 469 3.14 7.50 25.67
N LYS A 470 2.14 7.89 26.45
CA LYS A 470 2.22 9.08 27.33
C LYS A 470 3.36 8.94 28.32
N GLY A 471 4.06 10.05 28.60
CA GLY A 471 5.17 10.06 29.55
C GLY A 471 6.52 9.64 28.98
N VAL A 472 6.65 9.43 27.67
CA VAL A 472 7.94 9.22 27.02
C VAL A 472 8.84 10.43 27.27
N LYS A 473 10.09 10.17 27.72
CA LYS A 473 11.09 11.23 27.95
C LYS A 473 11.80 11.59 26.65
N LEU A 474 11.84 12.87 26.34
CA LEU A 474 12.57 13.38 25.17
C LEU A 474 14.05 13.62 25.54
N ASP A 475 14.80 12.54 25.69
CA ASP A 475 16.22 12.56 26.07
C ASP A 475 17.15 12.04 24.96
N GLY A 476 16.59 11.73 23.81
CA GLY A 476 17.31 11.22 22.64
C GLY A 476 17.55 9.70 22.65
N ASN A 477 17.01 8.96 23.62
CA ASN A 477 17.30 7.53 23.75
C ASN A 477 16.15 6.60 23.32
N ASN A 478 14.99 7.14 22.88
CA ASN A 478 13.87 6.29 22.51
C ASN A 478 14.12 5.61 21.16
N PRO A 479 13.86 4.30 21.04
CA PRO A 479 13.82 3.64 19.75
C PRO A 479 12.69 4.26 18.93
N THR A 480 13.02 4.77 17.76
CA THR A 480 12.07 5.51 16.93
C THR A 480 12.00 4.91 15.53
N LEU A 481 10.79 4.72 15.03
CA LEU A 481 10.50 4.28 13.67
C LEU A 481 9.89 5.42 12.89
N LEU A 482 10.58 5.91 11.86
CA LEU A 482 10.08 6.90 10.93
C LEU A 482 9.62 6.21 9.65
N TYR A 483 8.35 6.39 9.29
CA TYR A 483 7.72 5.86 8.09
C TYR A 483 7.44 6.95 7.07
N GLY A 484 7.62 6.65 5.79
CA GLY A 484 7.27 7.54 4.68
C GLY A 484 6.92 6.77 3.40
N TYR A 485 6.28 7.49 2.47
CA TYR A 485 5.96 6.98 1.14
C TYR A 485 6.39 7.96 0.04
N GLY A 486 5.77 9.13 -0.06
CA GLY A 486 6.19 10.26 -0.91
C GLY A 486 6.11 9.99 -2.41
N GLY A 487 4.96 9.60 -2.93
CA GLY A 487 4.77 9.40 -4.37
C GLY A 487 3.33 9.06 -4.73
N PHE A 488 3.05 9.05 -6.03
CA PHE A 488 1.80 8.60 -6.63
C PHE A 488 0.55 9.32 -6.11
N ASN A 489 0.71 10.52 -5.56
CA ASN A 489 -0.38 11.25 -4.92
C ASN A 489 -1.07 10.46 -3.78
N ILE A 490 -0.36 9.54 -3.14
CA ILE A 490 -0.90 8.78 -2.01
C ILE A 490 -0.69 9.58 -0.73
N SER A 491 -1.79 9.97 -0.10
CA SER A 491 -1.79 10.69 1.18
C SER A 491 -1.64 9.70 2.33
N LEU A 492 -0.69 9.95 3.24
CA LEU A 492 -0.54 9.16 4.45
C LEU A 492 -1.39 9.78 5.56
N THR A 493 -2.56 9.22 5.80
CA THR A 493 -3.49 9.68 6.84
C THR A 493 -3.40 8.83 8.12
N PRO A 494 -3.82 9.36 9.28
CA PRO A 494 -3.79 8.60 10.54
C PRO A 494 -4.63 7.32 10.45
N GLY A 495 -4.00 6.16 10.61
CA GLY A 495 -4.66 4.85 10.54
C GLY A 495 -4.13 3.87 11.57
N PHE A 496 -5.01 3.03 12.09
CA PHE A 496 -4.67 1.99 13.05
C PHE A 496 -3.87 0.85 12.42
N SER A 497 -2.87 0.37 13.13
CA SER A 497 -2.11 -0.81 12.75
C SER A 497 -1.63 -1.56 13.98
N VAL A 498 -1.92 -2.86 14.05
CA VAL A 498 -1.46 -3.74 15.13
C VAL A 498 0.07 -3.80 15.19
N SER A 499 0.75 -3.80 14.04
CA SER A 499 2.21 -3.83 14.01
C SER A 499 2.81 -2.57 14.66
N ARG A 500 2.27 -1.39 14.35
CA ARG A 500 2.70 -0.12 14.93
C ARG A 500 2.35 -0.01 16.41
N LEU A 501 1.18 -0.56 16.79
CA LEU A 501 0.79 -0.64 18.19
C LEU A 501 1.79 -1.50 18.99
N ALA A 502 2.14 -2.68 18.49
CA ALA A 502 3.15 -3.55 19.12
C ALA A 502 4.50 -2.82 19.28
N TRP A 503 4.93 -2.06 18.26
CA TRP A 503 6.12 -1.23 18.33
C TRP A 503 6.06 -0.21 19.48
N MET A 504 4.93 0.51 19.60
CA MET A 504 4.74 1.52 20.64
C MET A 504 4.60 0.89 22.03
N GLU A 505 3.97 -0.29 22.16
CA GLU A 505 3.94 -1.04 23.43
C GLU A 505 5.32 -1.44 23.92
N MET A 506 6.23 -1.79 22.99
CA MET A 506 7.62 -2.11 23.32
C MET A 506 8.46 -0.89 23.76
N GLY A 507 7.86 0.30 23.83
CA GLY A 507 8.53 1.55 24.22
C GLY A 507 9.00 2.39 23.02
N GLY A 508 8.59 2.03 21.80
CA GLY A 508 8.98 2.74 20.59
C GLY A 508 8.16 4.01 20.34
N VAL A 509 8.79 5.00 19.72
CA VAL A 509 8.14 6.16 19.09
C VAL A 509 7.87 5.81 17.64
N PHE A 510 6.68 6.17 17.14
CA PHE A 510 6.30 6.00 15.74
C PHE A 510 6.03 7.36 15.10
N ALA A 511 6.69 7.65 13.98
CA ALA A 511 6.49 8.87 13.22
C ALA A 511 6.12 8.58 11.77
N VAL A 512 5.22 9.40 11.19
CA VAL A 512 4.81 9.33 9.78
C VAL A 512 5.00 10.70 9.15
N ALA A 513 5.87 10.79 8.15
CA ALA A 513 6.11 12.02 7.41
C ALA A 513 5.23 12.11 6.15
N ASN A 514 4.51 13.21 6.00
CA ASN A 514 3.63 13.52 4.87
C ASN A 514 4.44 14.26 3.79
N LEU A 515 5.17 13.50 2.98
CA LEU A 515 6.17 14.01 2.05
C LEU A 515 5.55 14.57 0.77
N ARG A 516 6.23 15.51 0.12
CA ARG A 516 5.91 15.87 -1.28
C ARG A 516 5.90 14.63 -2.16
N GLY A 517 5.17 14.64 -3.25
CA GLY A 517 4.85 13.44 -4.03
C GLY A 517 3.60 12.71 -3.56
N GLY A 518 3.18 12.91 -2.29
CA GLY A 518 1.86 12.53 -1.79
C GLY A 518 0.75 13.48 -2.26
N GLY A 519 -0.48 13.26 -1.77
CA GLY A 519 -1.69 13.99 -2.16
C GLY A 519 -2.17 15.03 -1.15
N GLU A 520 -1.53 15.15 0.00
CA GLU A 520 -2.02 15.84 1.19
C GLU A 520 -2.45 17.28 0.93
N TYR A 521 -1.77 17.97 -0.01
CA TYR A 521 -2.09 19.35 -0.41
C TYR A 521 -2.42 19.46 -1.91
N GLY A 522 -2.86 18.36 -2.54
CA GLY A 522 -3.33 18.29 -3.93
C GLY A 522 -2.23 18.24 -4.97
N HIS A 523 -2.59 18.57 -6.21
CA HIS A 523 -1.75 18.35 -7.40
C HIS A 523 -0.37 19.02 -7.33
N LYS A 524 -0.27 20.25 -6.83
CA LYS A 524 1.03 20.96 -6.72
C LYS A 524 1.97 20.25 -5.74
N TRP A 525 1.45 19.73 -4.64
CA TRP A 525 2.23 18.97 -3.66
C TRP A 525 2.74 17.65 -4.26
N HIS A 526 1.89 16.95 -5.00
CA HIS A 526 2.27 15.76 -5.72
C HIS A 526 3.38 16.04 -6.75
N ARG A 527 3.17 17.02 -7.64
CA ARG A 527 4.14 17.31 -8.72
C ARG A 527 5.49 17.80 -8.19
N ALA A 528 5.54 18.47 -7.05
CA ALA A 528 6.79 18.88 -6.40
C ALA A 528 7.67 17.72 -5.91
N GLY A 529 7.19 16.47 -5.99
CA GLY A 529 7.94 15.26 -5.65
C GLY A 529 8.03 14.26 -6.80
N THR A 530 7.89 14.69 -8.06
CA THR A 530 7.94 13.79 -9.23
C THR A 530 9.07 14.12 -10.18
N LYS A 531 9.51 13.15 -10.98
CA LYS A 531 10.51 13.30 -12.05
C LYS A 531 11.77 14.04 -11.60
N LEU A 532 12.05 15.19 -12.20
CA LEU A 532 13.24 15.99 -11.89
C LEU A 532 13.24 16.56 -10.47
N ASP A 533 12.07 16.70 -9.87
CA ASP A 533 11.87 17.23 -8.51
C ASP A 533 11.82 16.10 -7.44
N LYS A 534 12.05 14.84 -7.81
CA LYS A 534 11.97 13.67 -6.89
C LYS A 534 12.90 13.80 -5.69
N GLN A 535 14.03 14.50 -5.80
CA GLN A 535 14.95 14.74 -4.68
C GLN A 535 14.27 15.47 -3.50
N ASN A 536 13.25 16.30 -3.76
CA ASN A 536 12.51 16.98 -2.70
C ASN A 536 11.86 16.00 -1.69
N VAL A 537 11.44 14.82 -2.18
CA VAL A 537 10.87 13.75 -1.32
C VAL A 537 11.91 13.23 -0.33
N PHE A 538 13.13 13.02 -0.80
CA PHE A 538 14.24 12.53 0.02
C PHE A 538 14.72 13.61 1.00
N ASP A 539 14.79 14.86 0.55
CA ASP A 539 15.14 16.00 1.40
C ASP A 539 14.09 16.22 2.52
N ASP A 540 12.80 16.07 2.22
CA ASP A 540 11.70 16.12 3.19
C ASP A 540 11.85 15.04 4.27
N PHE A 541 12.19 13.80 3.86
CA PHE A 541 12.34 12.67 4.77
C PHE A 541 13.60 12.78 5.65
N ILE A 542 14.71 13.25 5.06
CA ILE A 542 15.94 13.55 5.79
C ILE A 542 15.67 14.63 6.83
N ALA A 543 15.00 15.72 6.46
CA ALA A 543 14.64 16.78 7.39
C ALA A 543 13.74 16.29 8.53
N SER A 544 12.83 15.32 8.24
CA SER A 544 11.99 14.69 9.26
C SER A 544 12.82 13.87 10.26
N ALA A 545 13.82 13.12 9.78
CA ALA A 545 14.77 12.39 10.61
C ALA A 545 15.61 13.34 11.50
N GLU A 546 16.16 14.39 10.90
CA GLU A 546 16.93 15.42 11.62
C GLU A 546 16.09 16.16 12.68
N TYR A 547 14.80 16.41 12.39
CA TYR A 547 13.87 16.99 13.37
C TYR A 547 13.69 16.07 14.58
N LEU A 548 13.45 14.76 14.39
CA LEU A 548 13.28 13.81 15.49
C LEU A 548 14.52 13.73 16.38
N ILE A 549 15.72 13.82 15.78
CA ILE A 549 17.00 13.85 16.51
C ILE A 549 17.14 15.16 17.27
N LYS A 550 16.91 16.30 16.60
CA LYS A 550 17.03 17.64 17.19
C LYS A 550 16.10 17.85 18.38
N GLU A 551 14.84 17.41 18.25
CA GLU A 551 13.83 17.51 19.30
C GLU A 551 13.96 16.41 20.37
N LYS A 552 15.05 15.64 20.31
CA LYS A 552 15.39 14.58 21.28
C LYS A 552 14.35 13.47 21.42
N TYR A 553 13.56 13.23 20.39
CA TYR A 553 12.78 11.98 20.33
C TYR A 553 13.73 10.78 20.28
N THR A 554 14.84 10.91 19.56
CA THR A 554 15.79 9.83 19.30
C THR A 554 17.20 10.36 19.01
N LYS A 555 18.11 9.47 18.67
CA LYS A 555 19.45 9.74 18.13
C LYS A 555 19.71 8.79 16.96
N PRO A 556 20.73 9.01 16.11
CA PRO A 556 20.97 8.18 14.91
C PRO A 556 20.96 6.68 15.18
N GLU A 557 21.62 6.22 16.23
CA GLU A 557 21.75 4.80 16.58
C GLU A 557 20.42 4.17 17.05
N LYS A 558 19.42 5.00 17.38
CA LYS A 558 18.08 4.57 17.82
C LYS A 558 16.99 4.87 16.81
N LEU A 559 17.34 5.46 15.65
CA LEU A 559 16.39 5.80 14.58
C LEU A 559 16.38 4.73 13.50
N ALA A 560 15.22 4.12 13.30
CA ALA A 560 14.95 3.26 12.15
C ALA A 560 14.05 3.96 11.14
N ILE A 561 14.22 3.62 9.85
CA ILE A 561 13.36 4.07 8.77
C ILE A 561 12.70 2.89 8.06
N GLN A 562 11.43 3.06 7.68
CA GLN A 562 10.62 2.04 7.01
C GLN A 562 9.81 2.63 5.87
N GLY A 563 9.65 1.87 4.80
CA GLY A 563 8.77 2.19 3.69
C GLY A 563 8.64 1.02 2.72
N GLY A 564 7.48 0.88 2.09
CA GLY A 564 7.21 -0.18 1.12
C GLY A 564 6.95 0.38 -0.29
N SER A 565 7.25 -0.39 -1.34
CA SER A 565 7.04 0.00 -2.73
C SER A 565 7.82 1.30 -3.07
N ASN A 566 7.15 2.38 -3.47
CA ASN A 566 7.78 3.70 -3.57
C ASN A 566 8.43 4.14 -2.24
N GLY A 567 7.86 3.74 -1.09
CA GLY A 567 8.50 3.95 0.22
C GLY A 567 9.76 3.10 0.40
N GLY A 568 9.87 1.95 -0.24
CA GLY A 568 11.09 1.16 -0.30
C GLY A 568 12.19 1.86 -1.09
N LEU A 569 11.85 2.47 -2.23
CA LEU A 569 12.75 3.39 -2.95
C LEU A 569 13.19 4.54 -2.05
N LEU A 570 12.26 5.18 -1.34
CA LEU A 570 12.55 6.27 -0.39
C LEU A 570 13.62 5.86 0.62
N VAL A 571 13.41 4.71 1.30
CA VAL A 571 14.36 4.18 2.28
C VAL A 571 15.72 3.89 1.63
N GLY A 572 15.74 3.21 0.48
CA GLY A 572 16.96 2.91 -0.26
C GLY A 572 17.73 4.17 -0.68
N ALA A 573 17.05 5.17 -1.20
CA ALA A 573 17.67 6.43 -1.64
C ALA A 573 18.22 7.24 -0.45
N VAL A 574 17.48 7.32 0.65
CA VAL A 574 17.89 8.12 1.82
C VAL A 574 19.04 7.47 2.57
N MET A 575 19.03 6.13 2.74
CA MET A 575 20.13 5.43 3.38
C MET A 575 21.44 5.46 2.58
N THR A 576 21.38 5.61 1.25
CA THR A 576 22.57 5.79 0.42
C THR A 576 23.10 7.21 0.45
N GLN A 577 22.23 8.21 0.67
CA GLN A 577 22.61 9.64 0.77
C GLN A 577 23.12 10.03 2.17
N ARG A 578 22.49 9.50 3.22
CA ARG A 578 22.76 9.88 4.62
C ARG A 578 22.80 8.65 5.54
N PRO A 579 23.72 7.70 5.30
CA PRO A 579 23.79 6.45 6.08
C PRO A 579 24.03 6.68 7.58
N GLU A 580 24.68 7.77 7.95
CA GLU A 580 25.02 8.12 9.33
C GLU A 580 23.83 8.55 10.20
N LEU A 581 22.67 8.82 9.59
CA LEU A 581 21.48 9.25 10.33
C LEU A 581 20.67 8.10 10.93
N PHE A 582 20.97 6.85 10.56
CA PHE A 582 20.08 5.72 10.86
C PHE A 582 20.83 4.56 11.52
N GLY A 583 20.22 3.98 12.56
CA GLY A 583 20.67 2.74 13.17
C GLY A 583 20.17 1.51 12.41
N ALA A 584 18.98 1.60 11.78
CA ALA A 584 18.42 0.51 11.00
C ALA A 584 17.53 0.99 9.84
N CYS A 585 17.44 0.17 8.76
CA CYS A 585 16.63 0.43 7.57
C CYS A 585 15.79 -0.79 7.20
N LEU A 586 14.49 -0.57 6.94
CA LEU A 586 13.52 -1.59 6.55
C LEU A 586 12.88 -1.24 5.19
N PRO A 587 13.62 -1.34 4.07
CA PRO A 587 13.04 -1.16 2.74
C PRO A 587 12.27 -2.43 2.34
N ALA A 588 10.99 -2.28 1.97
CA ALA A 588 10.11 -3.37 1.57
C ALA A 588 9.68 -3.23 0.11
N VAL A 589 9.73 -4.31 -0.67
CA VAL A 589 9.25 -4.42 -2.06
C VAL A 589 9.59 -3.18 -2.91
N GLY A 590 10.81 -2.65 -2.76
CA GLY A 590 11.22 -1.34 -3.26
C GLY A 590 11.64 -1.33 -4.72
N VAL A 591 11.41 -0.20 -5.41
CA VAL A 591 11.92 0.05 -6.75
C VAL A 591 13.38 0.52 -6.62
N MET A 592 14.33 -0.43 -6.60
CA MET A 592 15.74 -0.16 -6.25
C MET A 592 16.61 0.18 -7.44
N ASP A 593 16.27 -0.28 -8.64
CA ASP A 593 16.93 0.05 -9.91
C ASP A 593 16.04 1.00 -10.71
N MET A 594 16.33 2.29 -10.61
CA MET A 594 15.54 3.33 -11.25
C MET A 594 15.79 3.49 -12.75
N LEU A 595 16.77 2.79 -13.31
CA LEU A 595 17.06 2.87 -14.74
C LEU A 595 16.30 1.82 -15.55
N ARG A 596 15.72 0.81 -14.86
CA ARG A 596 15.12 -0.34 -15.55
C ARG A 596 13.67 -0.63 -15.17
N PHE A 597 13.11 0.04 -14.17
CA PHE A 597 11.77 -0.28 -13.67
C PHE A 597 10.70 -0.31 -14.76
N GLN A 598 10.78 0.57 -15.75
CA GLN A 598 9.81 0.66 -16.86
C GLN A 598 9.90 -0.52 -17.85
N LYS A 599 10.91 -1.39 -17.71
CA LYS A 599 11.10 -2.57 -18.57
C LYS A 599 10.31 -3.80 -18.07
N PHE A 600 9.73 -3.76 -16.87
CA PHE A 600 9.06 -4.90 -16.23
C PHE A 600 7.56 -4.65 -16.04
N THR A 601 6.74 -5.66 -16.21
CA THR A 601 5.32 -5.80 -15.84
C THR A 601 4.53 -4.47 -15.76
N ALA A 602 4.24 -4.00 -14.53
CA ALA A 602 3.53 -2.76 -14.24
C ALA A 602 4.45 -1.51 -14.20
N GLY A 603 5.77 -1.66 -14.29
CA GLY A 603 6.71 -0.56 -14.09
C GLY A 603 6.51 0.62 -15.02
N ARG A 604 6.07 0.38 -16.26
CA ARG A 604 5.79 1.46 -17.22
C ARG A 604 4.68 2.43 -16.75
N TYR A 605 3.79 1.98 -15.86
CA TYR A 605 2.73 2.83 -15.29
C TYR A 605 3.27 3.93 -14.37
N TRP A 606 4.55 3.85 -13.95
CA TRP A 606 5.15 4.78 -12.99
C TRP A 606 5.96 5.90 -13.62
N VAL A 607 6.02 5.95 -14.96
CA VAL A 607 6.83 6.93 -15.70
C VAL A 607 6.36 8.37 -15.45
N ASP A 608 5.09 8.61 -15.18
CA ASP A 608 4.60 9.96 -14.86
C ASP A 608 5.10 10.46 -13.48
N ASP A 609 5.34 9.56 -12.54
CA ASP A 609 5.92 9.90 -11.22
C ASP A 609 7.45 9.95 -11.24
N TYR A 610 8.10 9.00 -11.91
CA TYR A 610 9.56 8.86 -11.84
C TYR A 610 10.31 9.45 -13.03
N GLY A 611 9.68 9.54 -14.19
CA GLY A 611 10.37 9.73 -15.46
C GLY A 611 10.80 8.40 -16.09
N SER A 612 11.58 8.47 -17.19
CA SER A 612 12.11 7.30 -17.91
C SER A 612 13.59 7.47 -18.20
N SER A 613 14.36 6.39 -18.06
CA SER A 613 15.76 6.37 -18.49
C SER A 613 15.93 6.49 -20.02
N ASP A 614 14.84 6.39 -20.78
CA ASP A 614 14.84 6.62 -22.23
C ASP A 614 14.90 8.12 -22.58
N ASN A 615 14.62 9.02 -21.62
CA ASN A 615 14.81 10.47 -21.74
C ASN A 615 16.11 10.88 -21.02
N LYS A 616 16.99 11.63 -21.69
CA LYS A 616 18.29 11.99 -21.15
C LYS A 616 18.25 12.77 -19.84
N ALA A 617 17.41 13.79 -19.73
CA ALA A 617 17.31 14.59 -18.51
C ALA A 617 16.70 13.80 -17.34
N GLU A 618 15.70 12.96 -17.63
CA GLU A 618 15.09 12.09 -16.63
C GLU A 618 16.05 10.97 -16.21
N PHE A 619 16.84 10.40 -17.17
CA PHE A 619 17.93 9.46 -16.84
C PHE A 619 18.93 10.07 -15.85
N GLU A 620 19.42 11.29 -16.12
CA GLU A 620 20.38 11.96 -15.25
C GLU A 620 19.81 12.17 -13.81
N ALA A 621 18.52 12.49 -13.71
CA ALA A 621 17.83 12.62 -12.42
C ALA A 621 17.69 11.25 -11.71
N LEU A 622 17.20 10.23 -12.43
CA LEU A 622 17.03 8.86 -11.91
C LEU A 622 18.36 8.28 -11.42
N TYR A 623 19.43 8.45 -12.19
CA TYR A 623 20.75 7.91 -11.87
C TYR A 623 21.32 8.50 -10.57
N LYS A 624 21.05 9.79 -10.31
CA LYS A 624 21.53 10.49 -9.09
C LYS A 624 20.99 9.89 -7.79
N TYR A 625 19.77 9.32 -7.81
CA TYR A 625 19.16 8.79 -6.59
C TYR A 625 18.85 7.29 -6.63
N SER A 626 19.08 6.62 -7.75
CA SER A 626 18.82 5.18 -7.87
C SER A 626 19.55 4.39 -6.79
N PRO A 627 18.87 3.72 -5.85
CA PRO A 627 19.53 3.10 -4.70
C PRO A 627 20.62 2.10 -5.12
N TYR A 628 20.31 1.24 -6.06
CA TYR A 628 21.25 0.23 -6.56
C TYR A 628 22.57 0.82 -7.11
N HIS A 629 22.47 1.94 -7.83
CA HIS A 629 23.61 2.57 -8.50
C HIS A 629 24.42 3.53 -7.60
N ASN A 630 23.85 3.91 -6.42
CA ASN A 630 24.51 4.86 -5.52
C ASN A 630 25.11 4.21 -4.27
N LEU A 631 25.13 2.88 -4.20
CA LEU A 631 25.90 2.14 -3.20
C LEU A 631 27.40 2.25 -3.52
N LYS A 632 28.19 2.58 -2.49
CA LYS A 632 29.65 2.82 -2.63
C LYS A 632 30.41 1.80 -1.81
N PRO A 633 31.33 1.03 -2.42
CA PRO A 633 32.22 0.15 -1.66
C PRO A 633 33.00 0.93 -0.58
N GLY A 634 33.17 0.31 0.57
CA GLY A 634 33.87 0.90 1.68
C GLY A 634 33.04 1.84 2.57
N THR A 635 31.73 1.95 2.34
CA THR A 635 30.82 2.72 3.19
C THR A 635 30.24 1.83 4.30
N LYS A 636 30.14 2.38 5.52
CA LYS A 636 29.44 1.75 6.63
C LYS A 636 27.96 2.08 6.54
N TYR A 637 27.17 1.16 6.04
CA TYR A 637 25.72 1.29 5.95
C TYR A 637 25.05 0.87 7.25
N PRO A 638 23.84 1.40 7.58
CA PRO A 638 23.06 0.97 8.73
C PRO A 638 22.65 -0.50 8.63
N ALA A 639 22.28 -1.10 9.75
CA ALA A 639 21.68 -2.43 9.75
C ALA A 639 20.44 -2.44 8.83
N THR A 640 20.38 -3.37 7.88
CA THR A 640 19.34 -3.37 6.85
C THR A 640 18.68 -4.73 6.74
N LEU A 641 17.34 -4.75 6.81
CA LEU A 641 16.51 -5.91 6.51
C LEU A 641 15.60 -5.57 5.32
N VAL A 642 15.96 -6.06 4.14
CA VAL A 642 15.15 -5.92 2.93
C VAL A 642 14.09 -7.00 2.92
N THR A 643 12.81 -6.62 2.80
CA THR A 643 11.70 -7.57 2.63
C THR A 643 11.17 -7.51 1.20
N THR A 644 10.97 -8.68 0.58
CA THR A 644 10.38 -8.80 -0.76
C THR A 644 9.66 -10.15 -0.90
N ALA A 645 9.09 -10.44 -2.07
CA ALA A 645 8.32 -11.65 -2.31
C ALA A 645 8.56 -12.19 -3.72
N ASP A 646 8.56 -13.52 -3.86
CA ASP A 646 8.93 -14.22 -5.09
C ASP A 646 7.90 -14.12 -6.23
N THR A 647 6.64 -13.78 -5.89
CA THR A 647 5.52 -13.68 -6.85
C THR A 647 5.10 -12.22 -7.09
N ASP A 648 5.89 -11.24 -6.61
CA ASP A 648 5.59 -9.83 -6.80
C ASP A 648 5.70 -9.46 -8.30
N ASP A 649 4.54 -9.33 -8.95
CA ASP A 649 4.41 -8.93 -10.36
C ASP A 649 4.03 -7.45 -10.53
N ARG A 650 4.02 -6.69 -9.42
CA ARG A 650 3.93 -5.23 -9.43
C ARG A 650 5.32 -4.60 -9.42
N VAL A 651 6.12 -4.86 -8.39
CA VAL A 651 7.54 -4.50 -8.31
C VAL A 651 8.36 -5.80 -8.34
N VAL A 652 8.86 -6.17 -9.50
CA VAL A 652 9.56 -7.45 -9.67
C VAL A 652 10.69 -7.63 -8.66
N PRO A 653 10.86 -8.84 -8.09
CA PRO A 653 11.81 -9.11 -7.00
C PRO A 653 13.26 -8.77 -7.36
N GLY A 654 13.62 -8.80 -8.65
CA GLY A 654 14.93 -8.45 -9.15
C GLY A 654 15.46 -7.09 -8.69
N HIS A 655 14.57 -6.11 -8.45
CA HIS A 655 14.96 -4.83 -7.84
C HIS A 655 15.58 -5.02 -6.46
N SER A 656 14.92 -5.78 -5.59
CA SER A 656 15.39 -6.06 -4.24
C SER A 656 16.62 -6.97 -4.27
N PHE A 657 16.63 -8.00 -5.11
CA PHE A 657 17.74 -8.96 -5.21
C PHE A 657 19.04 -8.25 -5.60
N LYS A 658 19.02 -7.43 -6.65
CA LYS A 658 20.19 -6.65 -7.09
C LYS A 658 20.66 -5.68 -6.02
N PHE A 659 19.74 -5.01 -5.34
CA PHE A 659 20.07 -4.08 -4.25
C PHE A 659 20.74 -4.79 -3.07
N ILE A 660 20.21 -5.95 -2.64
CA ILE A 660 20.81 -6.77 -1.57
C ILE A 660 22.24 -7.16 -1.93
N ALA A 661 22.43 -7.76 -3.11
CA ALA A 661 23.75 -8.22 -3.57
C ALA A 661 24.77 -7.06 -3.61
N MET A 662 24.36 -5.89 -4.11
CA MET A 662 25.22 -4.73 -4.16
C MET A 662 25.49 -4.14 -2.77
N LEU A 663 24.49 -4.10 -1.89
CA LEU A 663 24.64 -3.56 -0.53
C LEU A 663 25.59 -4.45 0.29
N GLN A 664 25.44 -5.78 0.22
CA GLN A 664 26.37 -6.74 0.86
C GLN A 664 27.81 -6.56 0.36
N TYR A 665 27.99 -6.37 -0.95
CA TYR A 665 29.31 -6.11 -1.54
C TYR A 665 29.91 -4.78 -1.07
N CYS A 666 29.11 -3.74 -0.90
CA CYS A 666 29.58 -2.39 -0.53
C CYS A 666 29.76 -2.19 0.97
N GLN A 667 29.15 -3.01 1.83
CA GLN A 667 29.15 -2.86 3.29
C GLN A 667 30.57 -3.03 3.89
N ALA A 668 31.10 -1.98 4.47
CA ALA A 668 32.40 -2.01 5.17
C ALA A 668 32.29 -2.16 6.68
N GLY A 669 31.08 -1.94 7.24
CA GLY A 669 30.80 -2.09 8.67
C GLY A 669 30.44 -3.52 9.05
N ASP A 670 30.13 -3.71 10.33
CA ASP A 670 29.69 -5.01 10.88
C ASP A 670 28.16 -5.12 10.99
N HIS A 671 27.42 -4.07 10.57
CA HIS A 671 25.97 -4.08 10.59
C HIS A 671 25.42 -5.10 9.58
N PRO A 672 24.40 -5.89 9.95
CA PRO A 672 23.84 -6.91 9.10
C PRO A 672 23.10 -6.34 7.87
N VAL A 673 23.23 -7.01 6.75
CA VAL A 673 22.46 -6.79 5.52
C VAL A 673 21.72 -8.07 5.18
N LEU A 674 20.45 -8.12 5.50
CA LEU A 674 19.63 -9.32 5.43
C LEU A 674 18.54 -9.21 4.36
N ALA A 675 18.19 -10.36 3.80
CA ALA A 675 17.14 -10.51 2.80
C ALA A 675 16.05 -11.45 3.33
N ARG A 676 14.86 -10.93 3.60
CA ARG A 676 13.68 -11.73 3.91
C ARG A 676 12.81 -11.84 2.66
N ILE A 677 12.96 -12.94 1.94
CA ILE A 677 12.27 -13.17 0.67
C ILE A 677 11.13 -14.15 0.91
N GLU A 678 9.90 -13.65 0.94
CA GLU A 678 8.71 -14.46 1.19
C GLU A 678 8.36 -15.27 -0.07
N THR A 679 8.05 -16.55 0.12
CA THR A 679 7.61 -17.43 -0.97
C THR A 679 6.09 -17.44 -1.09
N LYS A 680 5.54 -17.61 -2.32
CA LYS A 680 4.10 -17.56 -2.59
C LYS A 680 3.46 -16.30 -1.99
N ALA A 681 4.05 -15.16 -2.23
CA ALA A 681 3.54 -13.87 -1.83
C ALA A 681 3.84 -12.84 -2.91
N GLY A 682 2.95 -11.87 -3.08
CA GLY A 682 3.10 -10.76 -4.03
C GLY A 682 3.41 -9.44 -3.33
N HIS A 683 2.91 -8.34 -3.90
CA HIS A 683 3.17 -6.98 -3.42
C HIS A 683 2.53 -6.62 -2.06
N GLY A 684 1.82 -7.56 -1.44
CA GLY A 684 1.19 -7.42 -0.12
C GLY A 684 -0.30 -7.70 -0.10
N ALA A 685 -1.03 -7.54 -1.20
CA ALA A 685 -2.44 -7.89 -1.27
C ALA A 685 -2.66 -9.39 -1.07
N GLY A 686 -3.71 -9.78 -0.33
CA GLY A 686 -4.06 -11.17 -0.09
C GLY A 686 -3.07 -11.99 0.76
N LYS A 687 -2.07 -11.33 1.37
CA LYS A 687 -1.10 -12.02 2.24
C LYS A 687 -1.78 -12.62 3.46
N PRO A 688 -1.58 -13.91 3.76
CA PRO A 688 -2.17 -14.58 4.93
C PRO A 688 -1.81 -13.90 6.24
N THR A 689 -2.75 -13.88 7.20
CA THR A 689 -2.53 -13.31 8.54
C THR A 689 -1.32 -13.93 9.24
N THR A 690 -1.10 -15.24 9.11
CA THR A 690 0.06 -15.93 9.69
C THR A 690 1.39 -15.40 9.16
N LYS A 691 1.50 -15.16 7.84
CA LYS A 691 2.69 -14.59 7.21
C LYS A 691 2.90 -13.11 7.61
N LEU A 692 1.81 -12.34 7.76
CA LEU A 692 1.91 -10.95 8.24
C LEU A 692 2.44 -10.88 9.67
N ILE A 693 1.93 -11.73 10.58
CA ILE A 693 2.40 -11.79 11.98
C ILE A 693 3.88 -12.17 12.03
N GLU A 694 4.31 -13.13 11.22
CA GLU A 694 5.70 -13.59 11.16
C GLU A 694 6.64 -12.49 10.66
N GLU A 695 6.29 -11.85 9.56
CA GLU A 695 7.07 -10.75 8.99
C GLU A 695 7.22 -9.58 9.97
N VAL A 696 6.14 -9.19 10.64
CA VAL A 696 6.18 -8.10 11.64
C VAL A 696 7.04 -8.51 12.85
N ALA A 697 6.94 -9.76 13.31
CA ALA A 697 7.77 -10.25 14.40
C ALA A 697 9.25 -10.23 14.04
N ASP A 698 9.60 -10.64 12.83
CA ASP A 698 10.96 -10.61 12.29
C ASP A 698 11.51 -9.19 12.21
N GLN A 699 10.72 -8.25 11.69
CA GLN A 699 11.10 -6.85 11.59
C GLN A 699 11.33 -6.22 12.98
N TRP A 700 10.44 -6.45 13.93
CA TRP A 700 10.58 -5.89 15.28
C TRP A 700 11.71 -6.53 16.06
N ALA A 701 11.91 -7.84 15.95
CA ALA A 701 13.08 -8.50 16.55
C ALA A 701 14.39 -7.97 15.98
N PHE A 702 14.46 -7.79 14.65
CA PHE A 702 15.61 -7.16 13.99
C PHE A 702 15.88 -5.75 14.55
N LEU A 703 14.84 -4.91 14.69
CA LEU A 703 15.00 -3.56 15.25
C LEU A 703 15.42 -3.58 16.73
N VAL A 704 14.89 -4.49 17.54
CA VAL A 704 15.30 -4.64 18.94
C VAL A 704 16.79 -4.90 19.04
N LYS A 705 17.34 -5.79 18.22
CA LYS A 705 18.78 -6.08 18.20
C LYS A 705 19.57 -4.93 17.59
N SER A 706 19.17 -4.40 16.45
CA SER A 706 19.93 -3.37 15.71
C SER A 706 19.94 -2.01 16.39
N LEU A 707 18.88 -1.64 17.09
CA LEU A 707 18.78 -0.40 17.86
C LEU A 707 19.16 -0.60 19.34
N GLU A 708 19.60 -1.80 19.73
CA GLU A 708 20.09 -2.14 21.07
C GLU A 708 19.18 -1.65 22.21
N PHE A 709 17.89 -1.98 22.17
CA PHE A 709 16.98 -1.62 23.25
C PHE A 709 16.29 -2.85 23.86
N LYS A 710 15.87 -2.72 25.10
CA LYS A 710 15.11 -3.77 25.79
C LYS A 710 13.62 -3.49 25.61
N PRO A 711 12.88 -4.34 24.87
CA PRO A 711 11.46 -4.12 24.63
C PRO A 711 10.65 -4.36 25.91
N GLU A 712 9.64 -3.51 26.13
CA GLU A 712 8.58 -3.77 27.09
C GLU A 712 7.60 -4.77 26.43
N LEU A 713 7.72 -6.03 26.74
CA LEU A 713 6.76 -7.05 26.30
C LEU A 713 5.73 -7.20 27.40
N GLY A 714 4.48 -6.77 27.16
CA GLY A 714 3.39 -6.63 28.11
C GLY A 714 3.31 -7.73 29.17
N LYS A 715 2.88 -7.33 30.37
CA LYS A 715 2.67 -8.22 31.53
C LYS A 715 1.49 -9.16 31.32
#